data_3802d04c08ccada25cef7e295adaa459
#
_entry.id   3802d04c08ccada25cef7e295adaa459
#
_cell.length_a   1.000
_cell.length_b   1.000
_cell.length_c   1.000
_cell.angle_alpha   90.00
_cell.angle_beta   90.00
_cell.angle_gamma   90.00
#
_symmetry.space_group_name_H-M   'P 1'
#
loop_
_entity.id
_entity.type
_entity.pdbx_description
1 polymer ?
#
loop_
_entity_poly.entity_id
_entity_poly.type
_entity_poly.pdbx_seq_one_letter_code
_entity_poly.pdbx_strand_id
1 'polypeptide(L)'
;MTPKLIAGLLVFLLGAPVAEASVTRLQIDRREVVLNGQPFGAAGPYEKLAGKVHFALDPSLPQNRGIVDLALAPKNAQGLVEFWADFYLLKPVDPGRGNGRLFYEAGNRGTKRILPVFQDGSNSNDPTSAQEFGNGALMRQGFTLLWMGWQWDVPEGRMRMEIPIATHNGQPITGWVRGNFIPGANLSSALIADRGHQPYPVVDPDSAEHRLLVRTLPTDPPREISRATWRFTGSGTVTVDRGFEAGLIYDVVYRARDPRVIGVGLSGTRDLVSFFKHATAAQGNPMPGITHAIGWGVSQTGRFLRHLVYEGFNEDEQGARVFDGLIDQVGGAGRGSFNHRFGQQSRDELQHFNILYPVDMFPFTDVEQLDPETGITDGLLARATRTNTIPKFFHVLTDSEYFNRAGSLVHTDVNGTRDVPPPATSRIYFIASAPHIVGTFPPAPFGDADFIGRADMNTLVYTPVIRALFRAMDRWVADGIEAPPSRYPLLADGTLTAVDKSGWPAIPGFARPQSPMTTYRLDFGPDWSKGIVTKEPPGIGKAFVGRVPAVDEAGNDRAGIRLPEIAVPLATHTGWNYRKPSIGAPDRLASEIGSYLPLPLTEADRKKSGDARRSIAERYATLEDYIGRISLAAVTLVREGFLLPEDVPAIIERAKAHYEWATRK
;
A
#
# COMPACT_ATOMS: atom_id res chain seq x y z
N MET A 1 -37.16 -5.69 -76.65
CA MET A 1 -36.48 -6.56 -75.66
C MET A 1 -35.21 -5.88 -75.25
N THR A 2 -35.16 -5.22 -74.09
CA THR A 2 -34.03 -4.50 -73.53
C THR A 2 -33.50 -5.31 -72.33
N PRO A 3 -32.18 -5.60 -72.24
CA PRO A 3 -31.61 -6.30 -71.10
C PRO A 3 -31.38 -5.32 -69.95
N LYS A 4 -31.85 -5.67 -68.77
CA LYS A 4 -31.55 -4.97 -67.49
C LYS A 4 -30.15 -5.38 -67.00
N LEU A 5 -29.26 -4.41 -66.88
CA LEU A 5 -28.00 -4.56 -66.11
C LEU A 5 -28.31 -4.59 -64.63
N ILE A 6 -27.88 -5.64 -63.96
CA ILE A 6 -27.83 -5.74 -62.49
C ILE A 6 -26.41 -5.30 -62.09
N ALA A 7 -26.30 -4.12 -61.46
CA ALA A 7 -25.04 -3.66 -60.83
C ALA A 7 -24.96 -4.30 -59.41
N GLY A 8 -24.04 -5.24 -59.26
CA GLY A 8 -23.70 -5.80 -57.94
C GLY A 8 -22.87 -4.81 -57.13
N LEU A 9 -23.38 -4.36 -55.97
CA LEU A 9 -22.68 -3.52 -55.00
C LEU A 9 -21.74 -4.43 -54.18
N LEU A 10 -20.44 -4.38 -54.46
CA LEU A 10 -19.44 -5.00 -53.62
C LEU A 10 -19.23 -4.11 -52.35
N VAL A 11 -19.81 -4.51 -51.24
CA VAL A 11 -19.50 -3.90 -49.91
C VAL A 11 -18.16 -4.44 -49.45
N PHE A 12 -17.11 -3.65 -49.56
CA PHE A 12 -15.86 -3.87 -48.85
C PHE A 12 -16.10 -3.61 -47.36
N LEU A 13 -16.26 -4.66 -46.58
CA LEU A 13 -16.08 -4.62 -45.14
C LEU A 13 -14.60 -4.37 -44.88
N LEU A 14 -14.25 -3.10 -44.70
CA LEU A 14 -12.99 -2.73 -44.04
C LEU A 14 -13.07 -3.30 -42.61
N GLY A 15 -12.46 -4.46 -42.40
CA GLY A 15 -12.20 -4.95 -41.06
C GLY A 15 -11.44 -3.87 -40.31
N ALA A 16 -12.06 -3.28 -39.28
CA ALA A 16 -11.33 -2.47 -38.32
C ALA A 16 -10.15 -3.32 -37.82
N PRO A 17 -8.94 -2.76 -37.73
CA PRO A 17 -7.84 -3.48 -37.10
C PRO A 17 -8.31 -3.87 -35.69
N VAL A 18 -8.29 -5.16 -35.39
CA VAL A 18 -8.43 -5.64 -34.03
C VAL A 18 -7.30 -4.97 -33.28
N ALA A 19 -7.60 -4.07 -32.37
CA ALA A 19 -6.60 -3.46 -31.50
C ALA A 19 -5.84 -4.63 -30.83
N GLU A 20 -4.58 -4.84 -31.24
CA GLU A 20 -3.74 -5.82 -30.57
C GLU A 20 -3.61 -5.37 -29.10
N ALA A 21 -3.75 -6.33 -28.18
CA ALA A 21 -3.55 -6.07 -26.77
C ALA A 21 -2.18 -5.40 -26.57
N SER A 22 -2.09 -4.40 -25.67
CA SER A 22 -0.85 -3.66 -25.45
C SER A 22 0.33 -4.54 -24.97
N VAL A 23 0.07 -5.75 -24.47
CA VAL A 23 1.08 -6.80 -24.24
C VAL A 23 1.48 -7.40 -25.58
N THR A 24 2.69 -7.08 -26.03
CA THR A 24 3.21 -7.55 -27.32
C THR A 24 3.93 -8.90 -27.22
N ARG A 25 4.48 -9.23 -26.05
CA ARG A 25 5.23 -10.48 -25.84
C ARG A 25 5.42 -10.79 -24.37
N LEU A 26 5.20 -12.08 -24.00
CA LEU A 26 5.77 -12.68 -22.79
C LEU A 26 7.06 -13.39 -23.15
N GLN A 27 8.20 -12.87 -22.70
CA GLN A 27 9.49 -13.51 -22.81
C GLN A 27 9.72 -14.35 -21.55
N ILE A 28 9.67 -15.67 -21.69
CA ILE A 28 9.90 -16.60 -20.59
C ILE A 28 11.36 -16.99 -20.58
N ASP A 29 12.13 -16.45 -19.62
CA ASP A 29 13.56 -16.75 -19.48
C ASP A 29 13.79 -18.04 -18.67
N ARG A 30 12.87 -18.36 -17.73
CA ARG A 30 12.93 -19.56 -16.90
C ARG A 30 11.54 -20.20 -16.80
N ARG A 31 11.50 -21.52 -16.96
CA ARG A 31 10.33 -22.36 -16.71
C ARG A 31 10.77 -23.57 -15.89
N GLU A 32 10.25 -23.70 -14.67
CA GLU A 32 10.68 -24.73 -13.74
C GLU A 32 9.48 -25.32 -13.00
N VAL A 33 9.38 -26.64 -12.94
CA VAL A 33 8.40 -27.32 -12.08
C VAL A 33 8.88 -27.21 -10.63
N VAL A 34 8.04 -26.65 -9.76
CA VAL A 34 8.42 -26.39 -8.37
C VAL A 34 8.40 -27.65 -7.53
N LEU A 35 9.23 -27.70 -6.47
CA LEU A 35 9.32 -28.81 -5.50
C LEU A 35 9.42 -30.21 -6.16
N ASN A 36 10.20 -30.30 -7.25
CA ASN A 36 10.40 -31.56 -7.99
C ASN A 36 9.09 -32.25 -8.44
N GLY A 37 8.04 -31.45 -8.72
CA GLY A 37 6.76 -31.98 -9.19
C GLY A 37 5.83 -32.50 -8.08
N GLN A 38 6.10 -32.20 -6.82
CA GLN A 38 5.18 -32.52 -5.73
C GLN A 38 3.81 -31.88 -6.00
N PRO A 39 2.71 -32.65 -5.94
CA PRO A 39 1.38 -32.13 -6.24
C PRO A 39 0.81 -31.30 -5.10
N PHE A 40 0.10 -30.23 -5.45
CA PHE A 40 -0.71 -29.43 -4.53
C PHE A 40 -2.18 -29.87 -4.63
N GLY A 41 -2.52 -30.93 -3.93
CA GLY A 41 -3.87 -31.51 -3.95
C GLY A 41 -4.38 -31.81 -5.37
N ALA A 42 -5.65 -31.52 -5.65
CA ALA A 42 -6.28 -31.75 -6.95
C ALA A 42 -5.73 -30.87 -8.07
N ALA A 43 -5.12 -29.73 -7.75
CA ALA A 43 -4.49 -28.84 -8.75
C ALA A 43 -3.21 -29.45 -9.37
N GLY A 44 -2.64 -30.50 -8.76
CA GLY A 44 -1.44 -31.18 -9.26
C GLY A 44 -0.17 -30.35 -9.06
N PRO A 45 0.91 -30.71 -9.79
CA PRO A 45 2.17 -29.95 -9.74
C PRO A 45 2.00 -28.52 -10.25
N TYR A 46 2.83 -27.61 -9.71
CA TYR A 46 2.93 -26.23 -10.17
C TYR A 46 4.25 -26.00 -10.89
N GLU A 47 4.24 -25.04 -11.79
CA GLU A 47 5.43 -24.48 -12.41
C GLU A 47 5.53 -22.99 -12.15
N LYS A 48 6.77 -22.49 -12.09
CA LYS A 48 7.08 -21.08 -12.13
C LYS A 48 7.57 -20.66 -13.51
N LEU A 49 7.07 -19.52 -13.99
CA LEU A 49 7.54 -18.84 -15.18
C LEU A 49 8.08 -17.48 -14.75
N ALA A 50 9.30 -17.15 -15.13
CA ALA A 50 9.91 -15.87 -14.84
C ALA A 50 10.58 -15.30 -16.09
N GLY A 51 10.53 -14.01 -16.27
CA GLY A 51 11.08 -13.33 -17.43
C GLY A 51 10.58 -11.91 -17.58
N LYS A 52 10.31 -11.48 -18.80
CA LYS A 52 9.91 -10.11 -19.12
C LYS A 52 8.59 -10.07 -19.88
N VAL A 53 7.73 -9.14 -19.53
CA VAL A 53 6.57 -8.76 -20.33
C VAL A 53 6.90 -7.47 -21.08
N HIS A 54 6.65 -7.46 -22.41
CA HIS A 54 6.85 -6.33 -23.28
C HIS A 54 5.53 -5.71 -23.66
N PHE A 55 5.49 -4.37 -23.67
CA PHE A 55 4.32 -3.57 -23.94
C PHE A 55 4.57 -2.59 -25.08
N ALA A 56 3.51 -2.22 -25.79
CA ALA A 56 3.49 -1.11 -26.74
C ALA A 56 2.16 -0.36 -26.60
N LEU A 57 2.19 0.86 -26.09
CA LEU A 57 1.02 1.69 -25.83
C LEU A 57 0.80 2.71 -26.94
N ASP A 58 -0.44 2.84 -27.39
CA ASP A 58 -0.88 3.96 -28.23
C ASP A 58 -1.23 5.17 -27.34
N PRO A 59 -0.44 6.27 -27.40
CA PRO A 59 -0.72 7.46 -26.59
C PRO A 59 -1.96 8.24 -27.05
N SER A 60 -2.54 7.89 -28.19
CA SER A 60 -3.75 8.53 -28.71
C SER A 60 -5.05 7.96 -28.14
N LEU A 61 -5.02 6.72 -27.61
CA LEU A 61 -6.19 6.06 -27.03
C LEU A 61 -6.70 6.81 -25.79
N PRO A 62 -8.03 6.95 -25.63
CA PRO A 62 -8.64 7.62 -24.48
C PRO A 62 -8.15 7.06 -23.13
N GLN A 63 -7.99 5.73 -23.03
CA GLN A 63 -7.55 5.01 -21.83
C GLN A 63 -6.10 5.31 -21.43
N ASN A 64 -5.28 5.81 -22.38
CA ASN A 64 -3.86 6.10 -22.17
C ASN A 64 -3.57 7.61 -22.02
N ARG A 65 -4.51 8.49 -22.38
CA ARG A 65 -4.33 9.97 -22.34
C ARG A 65 -4.05 10.53 -20.95
N GLY A 66 -4.50 9.82 -19.91
CA GLY A 66 -4.24 10.21 -18.52
C GLY A 66 -2.80 9.96 -18.06
N ILE A 67 -1.99 9.22 -18.81
CA ILE A 67 -0.58 8.96 -18.46
C ILE A 67 0.25 10.20 -18.75
N VAL A 68 0.76 10.81 -17.67
CA VAL A 68 1.57 12.05 -17.77
C VAL A 68 2.82 11.79 -18.59
N ASP A 69 3.09 12.71 -19.55
CA ASP A 69 4.22 12.68 -20.47
C ASP A 69 4.29 11.48 -21.46
N LEU A 70 3.29 10.62 -21.55
CA LEU A 70 3.31 9.48 -22.48
C LEU A 70 3.52 9.93 -23.93
N ALA A 71 2.87 11.01 -24.35
CA ALA A 71 3.01 11.56 -25.69
C ALA A 71 4.42 12.10 -25.99
N LEU A 72 5.22 12.37 -24.96
CA LEU A 72 6.61 12.87 -25.02
C LEU A 72 7.65 11.74 -24.95
N ALA A 73 7.22 10.49 -24.72
CA ALA A 73 8.10 9.34 -24.76
C ALA A 73 8.56 9.00 -26.19
N PRO A 74 9.71 8.33 -26.35
CA PRO A 74 10.13 7.77 -27.63
C PRO A 74 9.07 6.82 -28.18
N LYS A 75 8.85 6.88 -29.50
CA LYS A 75 7.86 6.05 -30.21
C LYS A 75 8.56 5.18 -31.25
N ASN A 76 8.06 3.96 -31.42
CA ASN A 76 8.48 3.09 -32.51
C ASN A 76 7.90 3.54 -33.86
N ALA A 77 8.19 2.80 -34.95
CA ALA A 77 7.77 3.14 -36.31
C ALA A 77 6.22 3.16 -36.49
N GLN A 78 5.48 2.52 -35.58
CA GLN A 78 4.00 2.51 -35.55
C GLN A 78 3.43 3.64 -34.70
N GLY A 79 4.26 4.47 -34.06
CA GLY A 79 3.82 5.56 -33.19
C GLY A 79 3.53 5.13 -31.75
N LEU A 80 3.85 3.90 -31.37
CA LEU A 80 3.61 3.32 -30.05
C LEU A 80 4.79 3.54 -29.10
N VAL A 81 4.51 3.67 -27.81
CA VAL A 81 5.52 3.78 -26.75
C VAL A 81 5.81 2.40 -26.18
N GLU A 82 7.07 1.96 -26.32
CA GLU A 82 7.50 0.64 -25.89
C GLU A 82 8.18 0.68 -24.51
N PHE A 83 7.90 -0.35 -23.69
CA PHE A 83 8.57 -0.58 -22.42
C PHE A 83 8.43 -2.06 -22.02
N TRP A 84 9.12 -2.47 -20.95
CA TRP A 84 9.04 -3.83 -20.44
C TRP A 84 9.13 -3.87 -18.91
N ALA A 85 8.64 -4.96 -18.33
CA ALA A 85 8.71 -5.22 -16.90
C ALA A 85 9.13 -6.66 -16.62
N ASP A 86 9.77 -6.87 -15.47
CA ASP A 86 9.93 -8.22 -14.93
C ASP A 86 8.56 -8.79 -14.58
N PHE A 87 8.31 -10.07 -14.91
CA PHE A 87 7.13 -10.78 -14.45
C PHE A 87 7.51 -12.12 -13.81
N TYR A 88 6.64 -12.60 -12.92
CA TYR A 88 6.76 -13.89 -12.25
C TYR A 88 5.37 -14.50 -12.09
N LEU A 89 5.23 -15.76 -12.48
CA LEU A 89 3.96 -16.48 -12.49
C LEU A 89 4.14 -17.85 -11.84
N LEU A 90 3.25 -18.18 -10.90
CA LEU A 90 3.08 -19.55 -10.39
C LEU A 90 1.71 -20.07 -10.85
N LYS A 91 1.68 -21.21 -11.54
CA LYS A 91 0.45 -21.78 -12.08
C LYS A 91 0.49 -23.33 -12.05
N PRO A 92 -0.67 -24.02 -12.08
CA PRO A 92 -0.69 -25.45 -12.34
C PRO A 92 0.06 -25.78 -13.64
N VAL A 93 0.82 -26.88 -13.65
CA VAL A 93 1.47 -27.40 -14.87
C VAL A 93 0.41 -27.67 -15.94
N ASP A 94 -0.70 -28.33 -15.55
CA ASP A 94 -1.89 -28.49 -16.39
C ASP A 94 -2.85 -27.31 -16.15
N PRO A 95 -3.02 -26.38 -17.12
CA PRO A 95 -3.93 -25.24 -16.98
C PRO A 95 -5.39 -25.64 -16.69
N GLY A 96 -5.83 -26.82 -17.16
CA GLY A 96 -7.17 -27.33 -16.92
C GLY A 96 -7.47 -27.69 -15.46
N ARG A 97 -6.44 -27.75 -14.61
CA ARG A 97 -6.57 -27.97 -13.16
C ARG A 97 -6.57 -26.67 -12.33
N GLY A 98 -6.44 -25.52 -13.00
CA GLY A 98 -6.61 -24.21 -12.37
C GLY A 98 -8.08 -23.92 -12.06
N ASN A 99 -8.32 -23.08 -11.06
CA ASN A 99 -9.69 -22.69 -10.67
C ASN A 99 -10.25 -21.49 -11.47
N GLY A 100 -9.55 -21.02 -12.51
CA GLY A 100 -9.94 -19.87 -13.31
C GLY A 100 -9.75 -18.51 -12.61
N ARG A 101 -9.02 -18.47 -11.50
CA ARG A 101 -8.80 -17.26 -10.72
C ARG A 101 -7.34 -16.83 -10.78
N LEU A 102 -7.14 -15.54 -11.10
CA LEU A 102 -5.83 -14.88 -11.05
C LEU A 102 -5.73 -14.08 -9.75
N PHE A 103 -4.70 -14.36 -8.96
CA PHE A 103 -4.35 -13.54 -7.81
C PHE A 103 -3.09 -12.74 -8.12
N TYR A 104 -3.27 -11.43 -8.34
CA TYR A 104 -2.20 -10.48 -8.63
C TYR A 104 -1.75 -9.76 -7.37
N GLU A 105 -0.45 -9.77 -7.08
CA GLU A 105 0.14 -8.89 -6.09
C GLU A 105 0.84 -7.71 -6.78
N ALA A 106 0.42 -6.50 -6.46
CA ALA A 106 1.24 -5.33 -6.71
C ALA A 106 2.44 -5.38 -5.74
N GLY A 107 3.61 -5.77 -6.23
CA GLY A 107 4.79 -6.02 -5.39
C GLY A 107 5.32 -4.73 -4.74
N ASN A 108 5.28 -4.65 -3.40
CA ASN A 108 5.79 -3.49 -2.66
C ASN A 108 7.30 -3.38 -2.86
N ARG A 109 7.75 -2.30 -3.54
CA ARG A 109 9.16 -2.06 -3.88
C ARG A 109 9.85 -3.28 -4.51
N GLY A 110 9.13 -3.99 -5.39
CA GLY A 110 9.64 -5.14 -6.13
C GLY A 110 9.80 -6.43 -5.32
N THR A 111 9.13 -6.54 -4.14
CA THR A 111 9.11 -7.76 -3.31
C THR A 111 7.82 -8.55 -3.49
N LYS A 112 7.84 -9.84 -3.11
CA LYS A 112 6.70 -10.76 -3.15
C LYS A 112 6.27 -11.15 -1.74
N ARG A 113 4.98 -11.06 -1.44
CA ARG A 113 4.42 -11.31 -0.11
C ARG A 113 3.24 -12.30 -0.09
N ILE A 114 2.72 -12.73 -1.24
CA ILE A 114 1.58 -13.69 -1.27
C ILE A 114 1.91 -14.95 -0.47
N LEU A 115 3.05 -15.60 -0.72
CA LEU A 115 3.37 -16.86 -0.06
C LEU A 115 3.54 -16.71 1.45
N PRO A 116 4.30 -15.73 1.99
CA PRO A 116 4.37 -15.47 3.42
C PRO A 116 3.02 -15.17 4.07
N VAL A 117 2.18 -14.37 3.45
CA VAL A 117 0.92 -13.90 4.05
C VAL A 117 -0.18 -14.96 3.98
N PHE A 118 -0.33 -15.63 2.84
CA PHE A 118 -1.47 -16.51 2.56
C PHE A 118 -1.17 -17.99 2.71
N GLN A 119 0.10 -18.39 2.79
CA GLN A 119 0.52 -19.78 2.87
C GLN A 119 1.54 -20.06 3.99
N ASP A 120 1.78 -19.09 4.89
CA ASP A 120 2.79 -19.18 5.97
C ASP A 120 4.20 -19.54 5.45
N GLY A 121 4.53 -19.15 4.21
CA GLY A 121 5.84 -19.35 3.63
C GLY A 121 6.88 -18.38 4.22
N SER A 122 8.15 -18.72 4.14
CA SER A 122 9.23 -17.77 4.43
C SER A 122 9.40 -16.75 3.30
N ASN A 123 9.97 -15.57 3.63
CA ASN A 123 10.16 -14.51 2.64
C ASN A 123 11.15 -14.92 1.55
N SER A 124 10.72 -14.87 0.28
CA SER A 124 11.56 -15.10 -0.89
C SER A 124 11.00 -14.37 -2.12
N ASN A 125 11.88 -13.78 -2.92
CA ASN A 125 11.52 -13.25 -4.23
C ASN A 125 11.60 -14.33 -5.34
N ASP A 126 12.24 -15.47 -5.06
CA ASP A 126 12.32 -16.61 -5.98
C ASP A 126 12.25 -17.94 -5.18
N PRO A 127 11.06 -18.36 -4.74
CA PRO A 127 10.90 -19.52 -3.87
C PRO A 127 11.36 -20.81 -4.56
N THR A 128 12.11 -21.64 -3.81
CA THR A 128 12.70 -22.91 -4.26
C THR A 128 12.47 -24.04 -3.27
N SER A 129 12.29 -23.74 -1.99
CA SER A 129 12.15 -24.73 -0.92
C SER A 129 10.70 -24.87 -0.43
N ALA A 130 10.37 -25.99 0.16
CA ALA A 130 9.05 -26.24 0.77
C ALA A 130 8.72 -25.18 1.85
N GLN A 131 9.71 -24.69 2.59
CA GLN A 131 9.53 -23.66 3.60
C GLN A 131 9.10 -22.32 2.97
N GLU A 132 9.64 -21.96 1.80
CA GLU A 132 9.27 -20.72 1.09
C GLU A 132 7.88 -20.81 0.45
N PHE A 133 7.45 -22.01 0.00
CA PHE A 133 6.09 -22.26 -0.48
C PHE A 133 5.08 -22.38 0.67
N GLY A 134 5.53 -22.67 1.89
CA GLY A 134 4.69 -22.80 3.07
C GLY A 134 3.67 -23.95 2.95
N ASN A 135 2.46 -23.75 3.49
CA ASN A 135 1.41 -24.76 3.50
C ASN A 135 0.73 -24.98 2.13
N GLY A 136 1.01 -24.19 1.11
CA GLY A 136 0.47 -24.33 -0.25
C GLY A 136 -1.05 -24.09 -0.38
N ALA A 137 -1.68 -23.36 0.53
CA ALA A 137 -3.14 -23.22 0.59
C ALA A 137 -3.77 -22.69 -0.71
N LEU A 138 -3.21 -21.65 -1.32
CA LEU A 138 -3.70 -21.10 -2.59
C LEU A 138 -3.45 -22.05 -3.76
N MET A 139 -2.29 -22.68 -3.79
CA MET A 139 -1.92 -23.61 -4.84
C MET A 139 -2.79 -24.88 -4.81
N ARG A 140 -3.13 -25.40 -3.60
CA ARG A 140 -4.10 -26.51 -3.47
C ARG A 140 -5.49 -26.15 -3.96
N GLN A 141 -5.87 -24.88 -3.95
CA GLN A 141 -7.13 -24.39 -4.49
C GLN A 141 -7.07 -24.08 -6.00
N GLY A 142 -5.91 -24.21 -6.64
CA GLY A 142 -5.75 -24.03 -8.08
C GLY A 142 -5.58 -22.58 -8.53
N PHE A 143 -5.25 -21.65 -7.65
CA PHE A 143 -5.00 -20.24 -8.02
C PHE A 143 -3.78 -20.08 -8.91
N THR A 144 -3.88 -19.17 -9.86
CA THR A 144 -2.73 -18.64 -10.60
C THR A 144 -2.24 -17.38 -9.88
N LEU A 145 -0.95 -17.35 -9.49
CA LEU A 145 -0.35 -16.23 -8.74
C LEU A 145 0.56 -15.43 -9.68
N LEU A 146 0.35 -14.13 -9.76
CA LEU A 146 1.04 -13.24 -10.70
C LEU A 146 1.66 -12.04 -9.99
N TRP A 147 2.90 -11.72 -10.37
CA TRP A 147 3.62 -10.50 -9.98
C TRP A 147 4.23 -9.83 -11.20
N MET A 148 4.31 -8.52 -11.15
CA MET A 148 5.01 -7.69 -12.14
C MET A 148 5.78 -6.57 -11.43
N GLY A 149 6.98 -6.25 -11.91
CA GLY A 149 7.65 -5.01 -11.56
C GLY A 149 6.89 -3.82 -12.15
N TRP A 150 6.46 -2.87 -11.33
CA TRP A 150 5.64 -1.73 -11.78
C TRP A 150 6.34 -0.37 -11.58
N GLN A 151 7.49 -0.34 -10.89
CA GLN A 151 8.29 0.86 -10.66
C GLN A 151 9.74 0.67 -11.12
N TRP A 152 10.41 1.77 -11.43
CA TRP A 152 11.77 1.76 -11.99
C TRP A 152 12.87 1.90 -10.94
N ASP A 153 12.57 2.64 -9.86
CA ASP A 153 13.55 3.18 -8.92
C ASP A 153 13.99 2.18 -7.83
N VAL A 154 13.55 0.94 -7.89
CA VAL A 154 13.87 -0.10 -6.90
C VAL A 154 15.36 -0.49 -6.91
N PRO A 155 15.90 -0.91 -5.76
CA PRO A 155 17.25 -1.47 -5.68
C PRO A 155 17.47 -2.65 -6.63
N GLU A 156 18.72 -2.92 -6.96
CA GLU A 156 19.10 -4.09 -7.77
C GLU A 156 18.63 -5.40 -7.14
N GLY A 157 18.32 -6.40 -7.98
CA GLY A 157 17.82 -7.72 -7.56
C GLY A 157 16.34 -7.77 -7.19
N ARG A 158 15.61 -6.65 -7.33
CA ARG A 158 14.15 -6.59 -7.16
C ARG A 158 13.43 -6.50 -8.49
N MET A 159 12.18 -6.94 -8.53
CA MET A 159 11.34 -6.84 -9.73
C MET A 159 11.12 -5.37 -10.09
N ARG A 160 11.39 -5.01 -11.34
CA ARG A 160 11.30 -3.63 -11.81
C ARG A 160 10.71 -3.51 -13.20
N MET A 161 10.39 -2.29 -13.57
CA MET A 161 9.96 -1.91 -14.92
C MET A 161 11.01 -0.99 -15.56
N GLU A 162 11.35 -1.23 -16.81
CA GLU A 162 12.10 -0.27 -17.61
C GLU A 162 11.12 0.73 -18.22
N ILE A 163 11.14 1.93 -17.68
CA ILE A 163 10.20 3.00 -17.98
C ILE A 163 10.84 3.99 -18.96
N PRO A 164 10.18 4.36 -20.07
CA PRO A 164 10.72 5.31 -21.05
C PRO A 164 10.92 6.69 -20.43
N ILE A 165 11.94 7.40 -20.92
CA ILE A 165 12.25 8.77 -20.53
C ILE A 165 11.55 9.73 -21.51
N ALA A 166 10.79 10.68 -20.97
CA ALA A 166 10.16 11.73 -21.76
C ALA A 166 11.18 12.78 -22.21
N THR A 167 11.04 13.25 -23.45
CA THR A 167 11.87 14.30 -24.04
C THR A 167 11.01 15.36 -24.73
N HIS A 168 11.50 16.58 -24.82
CA HIS A 168 10.83 17.63 -25.58
C HIS A 168 11.62 17.93 -26.86
N ASN A 169 11.07 17.57 -28.03
CA ASN A 169 11.76 17.68 -29.31
C ASN A 169 13.18 17.06 -29.32
N GLY A 170 13.31 15.88 -28.69
CA GLY A 170 14.58 15.16 -28.55
C GLY A 170 15.56 15.76 -27.53
N GLN A 171 15.17 16.83 -26.82
CA GLN A 171 15.98 17.42 -25.75
C GLN A 171 15.54 16.92 -24.36
N PRO A 172 16.46 16.76 -23.41
CA PRO A 172 16.13 16.40 -22.04
C PRO A 172 15.16 17.41 -21.40
N ILE A 173 14.13 16.90 -20.75
CA ILE A 173 13.25 17.69 -19.90
C ILE A 173 13.92 17.85 -18.54
N THR A 174 13.91 19.07 -17.99
CA THR A 174 14.40 19.36 -16.65
C THR A 174 13.26 19.88 -15.76
N GLY A 175 13.37 19.65 -14.45
CA GLY A 175 12.39 20.13 -13.48
C GLY A 175 12.91 20.11 -12.06
N TRP A 176 12.15 20.70 -11.13
CA TRP A 176 12.48 20.67 -9.72
C TRP A 176 12.08 19.33 -9.11
N VAL A 177 12.99 18.76 -8.31
CA VAL A 177 12.77 17.56 -7.51
C VAL A 177 13.21 17.85 -6.08
N ARG A 178 12.50 17.27 -5.13
CA ARG A 178 12.81 17.37 -3.71
C ARG A 178 13.17 16.00 -3.14
N GLY A 179 14.36 15.88 -2.54
CA GLY A 179 14.71 14.78 -1.66
C GLY A 179 14.46 15.19 -0.21
N ASN A 180 13.63 14.44 0.52
CA ASN A 180 13.35 14.68 1.94
C ASN A 180 13.93 13.54 2.78
N PHE A 181 14.58 13.86 3.89
CA PHE A 181 15.06 12.88 4.85
C PHE A 181 15.12 13.46 6.27
N ILE A 182 15.04 12.59 7.26
CA ILE A 182 15.01 12.91 8.68
C ILE A 182 15.97 11.93 9.38
N PRO A 183 17.21 12.32 9.66
CA PRO A 183 18.22 11.41 10.22
C PRO A 183 17.80 10.88 11.60
N GLY A 184 18.01 9.59 11.84
CA GLY A 184 17.93 8.97 13.17
C GLY A 184 19.20 9.10 14.00
N ALA A 185 20.28 9.67 13.42
CA ALA A 185 21.54 9.96 14.07
C ALA A 185 22.20 11.17 13.41
N ASN A 186 23.22 11.76 14.03
CA ASN A 186 24.02 12.78 13.37
C ASN A 186 24.85 12.14 12.25
N LEU A 187 24.71 12.64 11.03
CA LEU A 187 25.33 12.10 9.82
C LEU A 187 26.15 13.18 9.10
N SER A 188 27.26 12.81 8.46
CA SER A 188 28.02 13.70 7.58
C SER A 188 27.42 13.77 6.16
N SER A 189 26.70 12.73 5.75
CA SER A 189 26.09 12.61 4.43
C SER A 189 24.74 11.88 4.50
N ALA A 190 23.86 12.15 3.53
CA ALA A 190 22.55 11.50 3.42
C ALA A 190 22.20 11.20 1.96
N LEU A 191 21.39 10.17 1.74
CA LEU A 191 20.82 9.86 0.42
C LEU A 191 19.68 10.82 0.10
N ILE A 192 19.61 11.31 -1.14
CA ILE A 192 18.51 12.16 -1.63
C ILE A 192 17.29 11.35 -2.09
N ALA A 193 17.46 10.04 -2.33
CA ALA A 193 16.37 9.11 -2.60
C ALA A 193 16.00 8.32 -1.33
N ASP A 194 14.77 7.79 -1.30
CA ASP A 194 14.28 7.02 -0.16
C ASP A 194 14.88 5.62 -0.13
N ARG A 195 15.35 5.18 1.03
CA ARG A 195 15.72 3.77 1.33
C ARG A 195 16.62 3.10 0.27
N GLY A 196 17.56 3.84 -0.31
CA GLY A 196 18.46 3.30 -1.34
C GLY A 196 17.85 3.12 -2.72
N HIS A 197 16.69 3.73 -2.98
CA HIS A 197 16.10 3.82 -4.32
C HIS A 197 16.93 4.75 -5.23
N GLN A 198 16.68 4.66 -6.54
CA GLN A 198 17.39 5.48 -7.52
C GLN A 198 16.82 6.90 -7.56
N PRO A 199 17.63 7.97 -7.39
CA PRO A 199 17.20 9.34 -7.58
C PRO A 199 17.15 9.71 -9.07
N TYR A 200 16.40 10.76 -9.40
CA TYR A 200 16.54 11.44 -10.69
C TYR A 200 17.90 12.14 -10.79
N PRO A 201 18.58 12.10 -11.97
CA PRO A 201 19.91 12.70 -12.13
C PRO A 201 19.89 14.22 -11.93
N VAL A 202 20.82 14.74 -11.16
CA VAL A 202 21.06 16.18 -10.99
C VAL A 202 21.60 16.77 -12.29
N VAL A 203 21.09 17.92 -12.73
CA VAL A 203 21.52 18.57 -13.99
C VAL A 203 22.95 19.10 -13.88
N ASP A 204 23.20 19.94 -12.91
CA ASP A 204 24.51 20.57 -12.62
C ASP A 204 24.71 20.56 -11.10
N PRO A 205 25.51 19.63 -10.57
CA PRO A 205 25.71 19.50 -9.13
C PRO A 205 26.25 20.77 -8.45
N ASP A 206 26.94 21.64 -9.17
CA ASP A 206 27.56 22.84 -8.64
C ASP A 206 26.68 24.09 -8.74
N SER A 207 25.52 23.99 -9.39
CA SER A 207 24.59 25.11 -9.57
C SER A 207 24.24 25.79 -8.24
N ALA A 208 24.24 27.11 -8.26
CA ALA A 208 23.81 27.95 -7.12
C ALA A 208 22.29 27.93 -6.89
N GLU A 209 21.51 27.40 -7.85
CA GLU A 209 20.05 27.31 -7.73
C GLU A 209 19.58 26.20 -6.79
N HIS A 210 20.43 25.21 -6.50
CA HIS A 210 20.09 24.11 -5.58
C HIS A 210 20.01 24.64 -4.16
N ARG A 211 19.01 24.16 -3.42
CA ARG A 211 18.78 24.58 -2.03
C ARG A 211 18.78 23.38 -1.10
N LEU A 212 19.38 23.56 0.07
CA LEU A 212 19.26 22.66 1.21
C LEU A 212 18.53 23.41 2.33
N LEU A 213 17.37 22.89 2.69
CA LEU A 213 16.49 23.49 3.69
C LEU A 213 16.44 22.61 4.93
N VAL A 214 16.28 23.23 6.10
CA VAL A 214 16.14 22.53 7.39
C VAL A 214 15.04 23.17 8.22
N ARG A 215 14.26 22.33 8.93
CA ARG A 215 13.20 22.76 9.86
C ARG A 215 12.96 21.70 10.94
N THR A 216 12.29 22.08 12.02
CA THR A 216 11.93 21.18 13.12
C THR A 216 10.59 20.50 12.88
N LEU A 217 9.57 21.28 12.45
CA LEU A 217 8.23 20.80 12.16
C LEU A 217 7.89 20.90 10.66
N PRO A 218 6.99 20.05 10.15
CA PRO A 218 6.55 20.14 8.75
C PRO A 218 6.04 21.51 8.33
N THR A 219 5.40 22.25 9.27
CA THR A 219 4.81 23.56 9.03
C THR A 219 5.71 24.73 9.36
N ASP A 220 6.88 24.51 9.93
CA ASP A 220 7.82 25.59 10.24
C ASP A 220 8.35 26.22 8.94
N PRO A 221 8.59 27.54 8.94
CA PRO A 221 9.35 28.17 7.86
C PRO A 221 10.73 27.52 7.74
N PRO A 222 11.11 26.97 6.59
CA PRO A 222 12.41 26.34 6.44
C PRO A 222 13.53 27.38 6.46
N ARG A 223 14.62 27.06 7.17
CA ARG A 223 15.89 27.82 7.11
C ARG A 223 16.75 27.21 6.02
N GLU A 224 17.27 28.06 5.15
CA GLU A 224 18.20 27.65 4.11
C GLU A 224 19.64 27.51 4.66
N ILE A 225 20.30 26.41 4.30
CA ILE A 225 21.72 26.15 4.58
C ILE A 225 22.52 26.73 3.41
N SER A 226 23.54 27.54 3.73
CA SER A 226 24.38 28.21 2.72
C SER A 226 24.92 27.23 1.68
N ARG A 227 24.72 27.53 0.40
CA ARG A 227 25.16 26.68 -0.73
C ARG A 227 26.66 26.34 -0.68
N ALA A 228 27.49 27.22 -0.16
CA ALA A 228 28.93 27.05 -0.04
C ALA A 228 29.35 25.96 0.99
N THR A 229 28.41 25.48 1.85
CA THR A 229 28.71 24.55 2.95
C THR A 229 28.20 23.14 2.70
N TRP A 230 27.65 22.86 1.51
CA TRP A 230 27.17 21.52 1.17
C TRP A 230 27.37 21.23 -0.33
N ARG A 231 27.41 19.95 -0.67
CA ARG A 231 27.65 19.49 -2.06
C ARG A 231 27.02 18.15 -2.32
N PHE A 232 26.71 17.89 -3.59
CA PHE A 232 26.41 16.54 -4.04
C PHE A 232 27.69 15.71 -4.11
N THR A 233 27.63 14.47 -3.64
CA THR A 233 28.73 13.49 -3.70
C THR A 233 28.20 12.21 -4.35
N GLY A 234 28.77 11.80 -5.48
CA GLY A 234 28.21 10.69 -6.26
C GLY A 234 26.83 11.01 -6.89
N SER A 235 26.10 9.99 -7.30
CA SER A 235 24.86 10.13 -8.05
C SER A 235 23.59 10.36 -7.20
N GLY A 236 23.68 10.25 -5.89
CA GLY A 236 22.49 10.29 -5.04
C GLY A 236 22.75 10.63 -3.58
N THR A 237 23.86 11.29 -3.27
CA THR A 237 24.24 11.64 -1.90
C THR A 237 24.49 13.14 -1.77
N VAL A 238 24.12 13.71 -0.64
CA VAL A 238 24.45 15.07 -0.24
C VAL A 238 25.28 15.06 1.03
N THR A 239 26.30 15.93 1.11
CA THR A 239 27.21 16.08 2.23
C THR A 239 27.21 17.52 2.72
N VAL A 240 27.22 17.74 4.05
CA VAL A 240 27.23 19.05 4.70
C VAL A 240 28.45 19.15 5.61
N ASP A 241 29.17 20.26 5.60
CA ASP A 241 30.41 20.44 6.36
C ASP A 241 30.22 20.27 7.89
N ARG A 242 29.07 20.73 8.42
CA ARG A 242 28.72 20.57 9.85
C ARG A 242 27.92 19.31 10.16
N GLY A 243 27.59 18.50 9.13
CA GLY A 243 26.72 17.33 9.25
C GLY A 243 25.24 17.65 9.35
N PHE A 244 24.44 16.59 9.35
CA PHE A 244 23.00 16.59 9.56
C PHE A 244 22.69 16.18 11.00
N GLU A 245 21.78 16.91 11.64
CA GLU A 245 21.38 16.68 13.03
C GLU A 245 20.19 15.72 13.11
N ALA A 246 20.24 14.78 14.05
CA ALA A 246 19.18 13.79 14.28
C ALA A 246 17.83 14.47 14.59
N GLY A 247 16.77 13.97 13.97
CA GLY A 247 15.39 14.41 14.19
C GLY A 247 14.98 15.70 13.49
N LEU A 248 15.92 16.43 12.84
CA LEU A 248 15.55 17.57 12.00
C LEU A 248 15.12 17.11 10.61
N ILE A 249 14.23 17.89 10.00
CA ILE A 249 13.67 17.66 8.67
C ILE A 249 14.54 18.40 7.65
N TYR A 250 15.13 17.67 6.71
CA TYR A 250 15.94 18.23 5.63
C TYR A 250 15.24 18.03 4.29
N ASP A 251 15.24 19.08 3.46
CA ASP A 251 14.80 19.04 2.07
C ASP A 251 15.95 19.49 1.16
N VAL A 252 16.37 18.64 0.24
CA VAL A 252 17.26 18.98 -0.87
C VAL A 252 16.40 19.27 -2.09
N VAL A 253 16.34 20.51 -2.54
CA VAL A 253 15.59 20.94 -3.75
C VAL A 253 16.60 21.16 -4.87
N TYR A 254 16.48 20.39 -5.94
CA TYR A 254 17.47 20.39 -7.03
C TYR A 254 16.81 20.28 -8.41
N ARG A 255 17.51 20.78 -9.43
CA ARG A 255 17.14 20.58 -10.84
C ARG A 255 17.52 19.18 -11.25
N ALA A 256 16.53 18.38 -11.61
CA ALA A 256 16.69 17.05 -12.17
C ALA A 256 16.45 17.05 -13.68
N ARG A 257 16.88 15.99 -14.36
CA ARG A 257 16.63 15.73 -15.76
C ARG A 257 16.13 14.32 -15.99
N ASP A 258 15.67 14.06 -17.21
CA ASP A 258 15.28 12.74 -17.70
C ASP A 258 14.09 12.14 -16.92
N PRO A 259 12.91 12.85 -16.90
CA PRO A 259 11.74 12.33 -16.23
C PRO A 259 11.26 11.03 -16.87
N ARG A 260 11.03 10.02 -16.07
CA ARG A 260 10.43 8.77 -16.53
C ARG A 260 8.91 8.88 -16.57
N VAL A 261 8.30 8.24 -17.56
CA VAL A 261 6.82 8.20 -17.73
C VAL A 261 6.23 7.17 -16.78
N ILE A 262 6.27 7.47 -15.47
CA ILE A 262 5.97 6.49 -14.40
C ILE A 262 4.54 5.95 -14.42
N GLY A 263 3.58 6.68 -15.00
CA GLY A 263 2.19 6.22 -15.15
C GLY A 263 2.04 4.92 -15.95
N VAL A 264 3.06 4.51 -16.74
CA VAL A 264 3.05 3.20 -17.43
C VAL A 264 3.08 2.02 -16.46
N GLY A 265 3.43 2.22 -15.17
CA GLY A 265 3.27 1.20 -14.14
C GLY A 265 1.80 0.82 -13.92
N LEU A 266 0.90 1.80 -13.99
CA LEU A 266 -0.55 1.60 -13.86
C LEU A 266 -1.12 0.90 -15.10
N SER A 267 -0.80 1.40 -16.31
CA SER A 267 -1.26 0.79 -17.56
C SER A 267 -0.66 -0.60 -17.79
N GLY A 268 0.63 -0.83 -17.50
CA GLY A 268 1.23 -2.15 -17.61
C GLY A 268 0.57 -3.18 -16.69
N THR A 269 0.16 -2.79 -15.47
CA THR A 269 -0.62 -3.65 -14.57
C THR A 269 -1.99 -3.96 -15.16
N ARG A 270 -2.72 -2.95 -15.65
CA ARG A 270 -3.98 -3.10 -16.38
C ARG A 270 -3.86 -4.11 -17.51
N ASP A 271 -2.89 -3.89 -18.38
CA ASP A 271 -2.77 -4.63 -19.64
C ASP A 271 -2.29 -6.06 -19.43
N LEU A 272 -1.39 -6.30 -18.47
CA LEU A 272 -0.96 -7.65 -18.14
C LEU A 272 -2.11 -8.49 -17.56
N VAL A 273 -2.91 -7.93 -16.66
CA VAL A 273 -4.06 -8.65 -16.07
C VAL A 273 -5.13 -8.87 -17.13
N SER A 274 -5.43 -7.89 -17.98
CA SER A 274 -6.34 -8.03 -19.12
C SER A 274 -5.87 -9.12 -20.09
N PHE A 275 -4.56 -9.17 -20.39
CA PHE A 275 -3.97 -10.22 -21.22
C PHE A 275 -4.23 -11.61 -20.64
N PHE A 276 -4.02 -11.84 -19.35
CA PHE A 276 -4.29 -13.15 -18.73
C PHE A 276 -5.78 -13.51 -18.75
N LYS A 277 -6.69 -12.55 -18.68
CA LYS A 277 -8.14 -12.79 -18.73
C LYS A 277 -8.65 -13.07 -20.15
N HIS A 278 -8.10 -12.43 -21.16
CA HIS A 278 -8.74 -12.37 -22.48
C HIS A 278 -7.91 -12.99 -23.61
N ALA A 279 -6.59 -13.01 -23.51
CA ALA A 279 -5.75 -13.58 -24.56
C ALA A 279 -5.82 -15.12 -24.58
N THR A 280 -5.76 -15.66 -25.79
CA THR A 280 -5.73 -17.11 -26.03
C THR A 280 -4.34 -17.68 -25.88
N ALA A 281 -4.22 -19.02 -25.83
CA ALA A 281 -2.92 -19.70 -25.88
C ALA A 281 -2.15 -19.40 -27.18
N ALA A 282 -2.84 -19.20 -28.31
CA ALA A 282 -2.23 -18.85 -29.58
C ALA A 282 -1.61 -17.44 -29.56
N GLN A 283 -2.11 -16.55 -28.71
CA GLN A 283 -1.56 -15.20 -28.48
C GLN A 283 -0.46 -15.21 -27.40
N GLY A 284 -0.01 -16.39 -26.95
CA GLY A 284 1.09 -16.53 -26.00
C GLY A 284 0.68 -16.51 -24.52
N ASN A 285 -0.62 -16.56 -24.19
CA ASN A 285 -1.08 -16.66 -22.81
C ASN A 285 -0.78 -18.07 -22.25
N PRO A 286 0.10 -18.23 -21.24
CA PRO A 286 0.45 -19.54 -20.70
C PRO A 286 -0.62 -20.12 -19.76
N MET A 287 -1.66 -19.34 -19.43
CA MET A 287 -2.76 -19.73 -18.53
C MET A 287 -4.11 -19.21 -19.07
N PRO A 288 -4.57 -19.69 -20.24
CA PRO A 288 -5.89 -19.33 -20.75
C PRO A 288 -7.00 -19.87 -19.84
N GLY A 289 -8.14 -19.18 -19.81
CA GLY A 289 -9.29 -19.59 -19.00
C GLY A 289 -9.39 -18.92 -17.63
N ILE A 290 -8.61 -17.87 -17.38
CA ILE A 290 -8.82 -16.99 -16.23
C ILE A 290 -10.15 -16.22 -16.44
N THR A 291 -11.06 -16.37 -15.50
CA THR A 291 -12.38 -15.73 -15.52
C THR A 291 -12.49 -14.55 -14.55
N HIS A 292 -11.74 -14.58 -13.46
CA HIS A 292 -11.73 -13.54 -12.43
C HIS A 292 -10.32 -13.19 -12.01
N ALA A 293 -10.08 -11.89 -11.79
CA ALA A 293 -8.83 -11.36 -11.28
C ALA A 293 -9.04 -10.61 -9.97
N ILE A 294 -8.26 -10.98 -8.95
CA ILE A 294 -8.22 -10.31 -7.65
C ILE A 294 -6.84 -9.67 -7.49
N GLY A 295 -6.81 -8.36 -7.23
CA GLY A 295 -5.59 -7.61 -6.94
C GLY A 295 -5.42 -7.37 -5.44
N TRP A 296 -4.21 -7.51 -4.95
CA TRP A 296 -3.84 -7.23 -3.56
C TRP A 296 -2.58 -6.37 -3.50
N GLY A 297 -2.60 -5.39 -2.62
CA GLY A 297 -1.46 -4.52 -2.36
C GLY A 297 -1.35 -4.16 -0.89
N VAL A 298 -0.12 -4.01 -0.40
CA VAL A 298 0.18 -3.67 0.99
C VAL A 298 0.87 -2.31 1.07
N SER A 299 0.40 -1.42 1.94
CA SER A 299 1.04 -0.14 2.19
C SER A 299 1.15 0.71 0.91
N GLN A 300 2.36 0.97 0.40
CA GLN A 300 2.60 1.64 -0.87
C GLN A 300 1.74 1.05 -2.01
N THR A 301 1.62 -0.27 -2.08
CA THR A 301 0.89 -0.90 -3.17
C THR A 301 -0.61 -1.06 -2.91
N GLY A 302 -1.08 -0.95 -1.68
CA GLY A 302 -2.47 -0.63 -1.38
C GLY A 302 -2.85 0.72 -1.98
N ARG A 303 -2.02 1.76 -1.77
CA ARG A 303 -2.19 3.08 -2.41
C ARG A 303 -2.07 3.03 -3.93
N PHE A 304 -1.21 2.16 -4.48
CA PHE A 304 -1.10 1.93 -5.92
C PHE A 304 -2.43 1.40 -6.50
N LEU A 305 -3.08 0.45 -5.84
CA LEU A 305 -4.39 -0.05 -6.28
C LEU A 305 -5.48 1.01 -6.17
N ARG A 306 -5.47 1.83 -5.10
CA ARG A 306 -6.36 2.99 -4.99
C ARG A 306 -6.13 3.99 -6.13
N HIS A 307 -4.87 4.29 -6.45
CA HIS A 307 -4.50 5.19 -7.54
C HIS A 307 -4.89 4.62 -8.91
N LEU A 308 -4.68 3.32 -9.13
CA LEU A 308 -5.07 2.61 -10.35
C LEU A 308 -6.58 2.78 -10.66
N VAL A 309 -7.43 2.57 -9.67
CA VAL A 309 -8.89 2.73 -9.85
C VAL A 309 -9.26 4.20 -10.03
N TYR A 310 -8.66 5.10 -9.24
CA TYR A 310 -8.91 6.54 -9.34
C TYR A 310 -8.57 7.10 -10.71
N GLU A 311 -7.44 6.71 -11.29
CA GLU A 311 -7.03 7.13 -12.64
C GLU A 311 -7.80 6.42 -13.77
N GLY A 312 -8.66 5.44 -13.44
CA GLY A 312 -9.50 4.74 -14.41
C GLY A 312 -8.86 3.51 -15.06
N PHE A 313 -7.70 3.05 -14.56
CA PHE A 313 -6.99 1.89 -15.11
C PHE A 313 -7.62 0.53 -14.73
N ASN A 314 -8.82 0.50 -14.13
CA ASN A 314 -9.61 -0.72 -14.04
C ASN A 314 -10.47 -0.97 -15.31
N GLU A 315 -10.36 -0.09 -16.29
CA GLU A 315 -10.86 -0.25 -17.67
C GLU A 315 -9.68 -0.53 -18.60
N ASP A 316 -9.73 -1.62 -19.36
CA ASP A 316 -8.72 -1.91 -20.38
C ASP A 316 -8.95 -1.12 -21.68
N GLU A 317 -8.07 -1.25 -22.66
CA GLU A 317 -8.17 -0.52 -23.93
C GLU A 317 -9.40 -0.93 -24.77
N GLN A 318 -10.04 -2.06 -24.45
CA GLN A 318 -11.27 -2.55 -25.09
C GLN A 318 -12.54 -2.19 -24.31
N GLY A 319 -12.41 -1.47 -23.17
CA GLY A 319 -13.53 -1.09 -22.31
C GLY A 319 -13.96 -2.18 -21.32
N ALA A 320 -13.20 -3.28 -21.18
CA ALA A 320 -13.52 -4.34 -20.26
C ALA A 320 -12.95 -4.08 -18.86
N ARG A 321 -13.61 -4.65 -17.83
CA ARG A 321 -13.14 -4.56 -16.45
C ARG A 321 -11.94 -5.47 -16.23
N VAL A 322 -10.85 -4.92 -15.68
CA VAL A 322 -9.58 -5.60 -15.41
C VAL A 322 -9.66 -6.45 -14.13
N PHE A 323 -9.74 -5.81 -12.98
CA PHE A 323 -9.89 -6.48 -11.70
C PHE A 323 -11.37 -6.59 -11.32
N ASP A 324 -11.76 -7.77 -10.90
CA ASP A 324 -13.10 -8.05 -10.36
C ASP A 324 -13.16 -7.77 -8.86
N GLY A 325 -12.02 -7.96 -8.16
CA GLY A 325 -11.84 -7.65 -6.75
C GLY A 325 -10.50 -6.99 -6.46
N LEU A 326 -10.46 -6.05 -5.50
CA LEU A 326 -9.24 -5.39 -5.04
C LEU A 326 -9.21 -5.39 -3.50
N ILE A 327 -8.02 -5.60 -2.94
CA ILE A 327 -7.77 -5.50 -1.51
C ILE A 327 -6.62 -4.51 -1.30
N ASP A 328 -6.93 -3.35 -0.74
CA ASP A 328 -6.00 -2.36 -0.23
C ASP A 328 -5.73 -2.65 1.23
N GLN A 329 -4.58 -3.24 1.54
CA GLN A 329 -4.16 -3.51 2.90
C GLN A 329 -3.23 -2.41 3.39
N VAL A 330 -3.60 -1.75 4.48
CA VAL A 330 -2.84 -0.71 5.19
C VAL A 330 -2.31 0.42 4.30
N GLY A 331 -3.08 0.79 3.26
CA GLY A 331 -2.75 1.91 2.39
C GLY A 331 -3.08 3.28 3.00
N GLY A 332 -4.01 3.33 3.97
CA GLY A 332 -4.56 4.56 4.50
C GLY A 332 -5.50 5.27 3.53
N ALA A 333 -5.69 6.57 3.69
CA ALA A 333 -6.58 7.35 2.83
C ALA A 333 -5.94 7.78 1.52
N GLY A 334 -4.63 7.68 1.41
CA GLY A 334 -3.84 8.22 0.31
C GLY A 334 -3.82 7.38 -0.96
N ARG A 335 -3.15 7.94 -1.98
CA ARG A 335 -2.79 7.29 -3.24
C ARG A 335 -1.27 7.22 -3.36
N GLY A 336 -0.61 7.95 -4.29
CA GLY A 336 0.85 7.99 -4.33
C GLY A 336 1.40 8.81 -5.49
N SER A 337 2.71 8.97 -5.52
CA SER A 337 3.45 9.63 -6.60
C SER A 337 3.62 8.71 -7.81
N PHE A 338 2.50 8.24 -8.41
CA PHE A 338 2.54 7.16 -9.41
C PHE A 338 2.23 7.63 -10.84
N ASN A 339 1.77 8.88 -11.04
CA ASN A 339 1.45 9.41 -12.36
C ASN A 339 1.66 10.93 -12.42
N HIS A 340 2.90 11.38 -12.27
CA HIS A 340 3.29 12.77 -12.51
C HIS A 340 4.75 12.89 -12.91
N ARG A 341 5.13 14.01 -13.56
CA ARG A 341 6.50 14.27 -14.00
C ARG A 341 7.46 14.33 -12.81
N PHE A 342 8.58 13.62 -12.88
CA PHE A 342 9.53 13.43 -11.79
C PHE A 342 8.93 12.81 -10.53
N GLY A 343 7.87 12.00 -10.67
CA GLY A 343 7.25 11.32 -9.54
C GLY A 343 8.20 10.33 -8.89
N GLN A 344 8.25 10.36 -7.56
CA GLN A 344 9.10 9.52 -6.73
C GLN A 344 8.25 8.41 -6.12
N GLN A 345 8.13 7.28 -6.83
CA GLN A 345 7.20 6.20 -6.51
C GLN A 345 7.44 5.56 -5.14
N SER A 346 8.69 5.58 -4.65
CA SER A 346 9.06 5.02 -3.35
C SER A 346 8.69 5.90 -2.14
N ARG A 347 8.35 7.19 -2.36
CA ARG A 347 8.03 8.12 -1.28
C ARG A 347 6.67 7.82 -0.66
N ASP A 348 6.63 7.89 0.64
CA ASP A 348 5.43 7.84 1.46
C ASP A 348 5.02 9.26 1.90
N GLU A 349 3.98 9.37 2.74
CA GLU A 349 3.64 10.55 3.50
C GLU A 349 3.31 10.07 4.91
N LEU A 350 4.23 10.25 5.84
CA LEU A 350 4.10 9.78 7.21
C LEU A 350 4.54 10.88 8.17
N GLN A 351 4.03 10.81 9.40
CA GLN A 351 4.48 11.73 10.44
C GLN A 351 5.98 11.57 10.66
N HIS A 352 6.74 12.65 10.48
CA HIS A 352 8.18 12.68 10.62
C HIS A 352 8.93 11.68 9.71
N PHE A 353 8.39 11.42 8.51
CA PHE A 353 9.02 10.60 7.47
C PHE A 353 8.46 10.90 6.08
N ASN A 354 9.30 11.28 5.11
CA ASN A 354 8.89 11.62 3.72
C ASN A 354 7.71 12.61 3.64
N ILE A 355 7.80 13.72 4.35
CA ILE A 355 6.71 14.68 4.49
C ILE A 355 6.45 15.50 3.22
N LEU A 356 5.19 15.92 3.03
CA LEU A 356 4.73 16.84 1.98
C LEU A 356 4.93 16.31 0.55
N TYR A 357 4.78 15.01 0.36
CA TYR A 357 4.68 14.40 -0.97
C TYR A 357 3.21 14.29 -1.41
N PRO A 358 2.91 14.17 -2.72
CA PRO A 358 1.54 14.08 -3.23
C PRO A 358 0.94 12.68 -3.02
N VAL A 359 0.75 12.29 -1.77
CA VAL A 359 0.25 10.98 -1.35
C VAL A 359 -1.13 11.09 -0.73
N ASP A 360 -1.27 11.76 0.41
CA ASP A 360 -2.54 11.89 1.12
C ASP A 360 -3.30 13.12 0.59
N MET A 361 -3.83 12.99 -0.64
CA MET A 361 -4.53 14.04 -1.36
C MET A 361 -5.99 13.66 -1.63
N PHE A 362 -6.88 14.66 -1.57
CA PHE A 362 -8.29 14.52 -1.97
C PHE A 362 -8.40 13.98 -3.43
N PRO A 363 -9.41 13.09 -3.73
CA PRO A 363 -10.42 12.53 -2.86
C PRO A 363 -9.93 11.34 -2.03
N PHE A 364 -10.60 11.08 -0.89
CA PHE A 364 -10.25 10.02 0.05
C PHE A 364 -11.28 8.89 0.07
N THR A 365 -12.58 9.23 -0.01
CA THR A 365 -13.70 8.29 0.01
C THR A 365 -13.99 7.71 -1.38
N ASP A 366 -14.59 6.54 -1.41
CA ASP A 366 -15.06 5.90 -2.65
C ASP A 366 -16.11 6.72 -3.39
N VAL A 367 -17.06 7.29 -2.63
CA VAL A 367 -18.12 8.14 -3.16
C VAL A 367 -17.64 9.58 -3.31
N GLU A 368 -18.23 10.30 -4.25
CA GLU A 368 -17.94 11.71 -4.47
C GLU A 368 -18.33 12.56 -3.26
N GLN A 369 -17.46 13.50 -2.88
CA GLN A 369 -17.73 14.58 -1.95
C GLN A 369 -17.15 15.89 -2.45
N LEU A 370 -17.75 16.99 -1.96
CA LEU A 370 -17.23 18.34 -2.16
C LEU A 370 -16.13 18.63 -1.14
N ASP A 371 -14.96 19.06 -1.60
CA ASP A 371 -14.03 19.78 -0.75
C ASP A 371 -14.38 21.28 -0.76
N PRO A 372 -14.91 21.84 0.35
CA PRO A 372 -15.39 23.21 0.38
C PRO A 372 -14.27 24.26 0.25
N GLU A 373 -13.02 23.91 0.51
CA GLU A 373 -11.87 24.83 0.41
C GLU A 373 -11.40 25.01 -1.04
N THR A 374 -11.51 23.94 -1.86
CA THR A 374 -11.07 23.97 -3.26
C THR A 374 -12.24 24.09 -4.24
N GLY A 375 -13.46 23.82 -3.79
CA GLY A 375 -14.66 23.73 -4.64
C GLY A 375 -14.69 22.49 -5.53
N ILE A 376 -13.75 21.54 -5.36
CA ILE A 376 -13.66 20.31 -6.16
C ILE A 376 -14.61 19.25 -5.58
N THR A 377 -15.44 18.66 -6.45
CA THR A 377 -16.21 17.45 -6.13
C THR A 377 -15.57 16.26 -6.81
N ASP A 378 -15.18 15.24 -6.04
CA ASP A 378 -14.54 14.04 -6.58
C ASP A 378 -14.67 12.85 -5.61
N GLY A 379 -14.40 11.63 -6.13
CA GLY A 379 -14.43 10.37 -5.40
C GLY A 379 -13.49 9.33 -6.00
N LEU A 380 -13.00 8.41 -5.18
CA LEU A 380 -12.03 7.39 -5.60
C LEU A 380 -12.58 6.54 -6.77
N LEU A 381 -13.86 6.19 -6.72
CA LEU A 381 -14.52 5.34 -7.73
C LEU A 381 -15.24 6.13 -8.84
N ALA A 382 -15.12 7.46 -8.88
CA ALA A 382 -15.87 8.30 -9.82
C ALA A 382 -15.63 7.91 -11.29
N ARG A 383 -14.39 7.64 -11.70
CA ARG A 383 -14.07 7.22 -13.06
C ARG A 383 -14.58 5.81 -13.37
N ALA A 384 -14.30 4.84 -12.49
CA ALA A 384 -14.76 3.46 -12.65
C ALA A 384 -16.30 3.35 -12.67
N THR A 385 -17.02 4.27 -11.99
CA THR A 385 -18.48 4.38 -12.05
C THR A 385 -18.95 4.76 -13.46
N ARG A 386 -18.31 5.76 -14.07
CA ARG A 386 -18.67 6.23 -15.42
C ARG A 386 -18.42 5.19 -16.51
N THR A 387 -17.41 4.35 -16.35
CA THR A 387 -17.03 3.29 -17.31
C THR A 387 -17.64 1.92 -16.98
N ASN A 388 -18.41 1.81 -15.88
CA ASN A 388 -19.00 0.56 -15.39
C ASN A 388 -17.93 -0.53 -15.09
N THR A 389 -16.75 -0.11 -14.61
CA THR A 389 -15.64 -1.00 -14.31
C THR A 389 -15.32 -1.05 -12.81
N ILE A 390 -16.28 -0.71 -11.94
CA ILE A 390 -16.11 -0.76 -10.48
C ILE A 390 -15.79 -2.20 -10.03
N PRO A 391 -14.66 -2.42 -9.30
CA PRO A 391 -14.38 -3.71 -8.68
C PRO A 391 -15.16 -3.88 -7.37
N LYS A 392 -15.21 -5.09 -6.82
CA LYS A 392 -15.41 -5.28 -5.38
C LYS A 392 -14.17 -4.76 -4.68
N PHE A 393 -14.31 -3.89 -3.66
CA PHE A 393 -13.14 -3.25 -3.07
C PHE A 393 -13.13 -3.36 -1.54
N PHE A 394 -12.02 -3.89 -0.98
CA PHE A 394 -11.77 -3.91 0.46
C PHE A 394 -10.70 -2.89 0.82
N HIS A 395 -11.04 -1.96 1.72
CA HIS A 395 -10.10 -1.10 2.42
C HIS A 395 -9.83 -1.70 3.79
N VAL A 396 -8.64 -2.25 3.98
CA VAL A 396 -8.24 -2.88 5.25
C VAL A 396 -7.28 -1.93 5.97
N LEU A 397 -7.72 -1.36 7.07
CA LEU A 397 -7.01 -0.38 7.88
C LEU A 397 -6.64 -0.98 9.24
N THR A 398 -5.57 -0.51 9.84
CA THR A 398 -5.21 -0.75 11.24
C THR A 398 -5.23 0.56 12.02
N ASP A 399 -5.05 0.51 13.33
CA ASP A 399 -4.93 1.73 14.15
C ASP A 399 -3.77 2.63 13.69
N SER A 400 -2.73 2.02 13.10
CA SER A 400 -1.62 2.78 12.53
C SER A 400 -2.04 3.75 11.43
N GLU A 401 -2.96 3.36 10.53
CA GLU A 401 -3.41 4.23 9.45
C GLU A 401 -4.20 5.43 9.97
N TYR A 402 -4.92 5.29 11.09
CA TYR A 402 -5.61 6.43 11.71
C TYR A 402 -4.66 7.46 12.29
N PHE A 403 -3.51 7.03 12.82
CA PHE A 403 -2.51 7.93 13.39
C PHE A 403 -1.47 8.42 12.39
N ASN A 404 -1.14 7.65 11.34
CA ASN A 404 -0.02 7.92 10.46
C ASN A 404 -0.41 8.18 8.99
N ARG A 405 -1.65 7.83 8.54
CA ARG A 405 -2.04 7.77 7.13
C ARG A 405 -3.42 8.31 6.85
N ALA A 406 -3.89 9.29 7.66
CA ALA A 406 -5.21 9.92 7.51
C ALA A 406 -6.40 8.95 7.42
N GLY A 407 -6.30 7.75 8.02
CA GLY A 407 -7.21 6.60 7.82
C GLY A 407 -8.69 6.91 8.00
N SER A 408 -9.06 7.83 8.90
CA SER A 408 -10.46 8.23 9.09
C SER A 408 -11.08 8.89 7.85
N LEU A 409 -10.28 9.56 7.01
CA LEU A 409 -10.78 10.22 5.81
C LEU A 409 -11.31 9.24 4.74
N VAL A 410 -10.98 7.94 4.84
CA VAL A 410 -11.57 6.90 3.96
C VAL A 410 -13.09 6.82 4.13
N HIS A 411 -13.60 7.19 5.29
CA HIS A 411 -15.02 7.04 5.65
C HIS A 411 -15.61 8.22 6.42
N THR A 412 -14.96 9.39 6.39
CA THR A 412 -15.53 10.65 6.90
C THR A 412 -15.51 11.72 5.82
N ASP A 413 -16.31 12.77 6.03
CA ASP A 413 -16.14 13.99 5.26
C ASP A 413 -14.79 14.66 5.59
N VAL A 414 -14.34 15.56 4.72
CA VAL A 414 -13.05 16.24 4.83
C VAL A 414 -12.90 17.12 6.10
N ASN A 415 -14.00 17.43 6.77
CA ASN A 415 -14.05 18.17 8.02
C ASN A 415 -14.15 17.26 9.25
N GLY A 416 -14.22 15.93 9.08
CA GLY A 416 -14.35 14.95 10.17
C GLY A 416 -15.60 15.16 11.04
N THR A 417 -16.71 15.59 10.42
CA THR A 417 -17.96 15.91 11.13
C THR A 417 -19.08 14.92 10.85
N ARG A 418 -18.96 14.11 9.79
CA ARG A 418 -19.98 13.18 9.32
C ARG A 418 -19.35 11.91 8.77
N ASP A 419 -19.95 10.77 9.11
CA ASP A 419 -19.61 9.49 8.48
C ASP A 419 -20.04 9.48 7.01
N VAL A 420 -19.19 8.91 6.15
CA VAL A 420 -19.45 8.70 4.71
C VAL A 420 -19.34 7.21 4.44
N PRO A 421 -20.46 6.48 4.37
CA PRO A 421 -20.42 5.04 4.19
C PRO A 421 -19.89 4.66 2.78
N PRO A 422 -19.20 3.53 2.64
CA PRO A 422 -18.79 3.01 1.34
C PRO A 422 -20.01 2.56 0.52
N PRO A 423 -19.91 2.52 -0.83
CA PRO A 423 -20.97 1.96 -1.68
C PRO A 423 -21.09 0.43 -1.48
N ALA A 424 -22.16 -0.16 -1.98
CA ALA A 424 -22.45 -1.60 -1.85
C ALA A 424 -21.33 -2.51 -2.43
N THR A 425 -20.54 -1.98 -3.36
CA THR A 425 -19.39 -2.68 -3.97
C THR A 425 -18.14 -2.68 -3.10
N SER A 426 -18.10 -1.86 -2.05
CA SER A 426 -16.94 -1.72 -1.17
C SER A 426 -17.21 -2.18 0.26
N ARG A 427 -16.15 -2.57 0.96
CA ARG A 427 -16.15 -2.85 2.40
C ARG A 427 -14.95 -2.17 3.06
N ILE A 428 -15.14 -1.69 4.27
CA ILE A 428 -14.08 -1.13 5.11
C ILE A 428 -13.92 -2.02 6.33
N TYR A 429 -12.71 -2.53 6.53
CA TYR A 429 -12.35 -3.37 7.66
C TYR A 429 -11.24 -2.71 8.47
N PHE A 430 -11.52 -2.43 9.73
CA PHE A 430 -10.56 -1.90 10.67
C PHE A 430 -10.11 -3.00 11.63
N ILE A 431 -8.82 -3.30 11.65
CA ILE A 431 -8.23 -4.25 12.59
C ILE A 431 -7.78 -3.49 13.82
N ALA A 432 -8.55 -3.66 14.90
CA ALA A 432 -8.43 -2.90 16.14
C ALA A 432 -7.04 -3.01 16.77
N SER A 433 -6.47 -1.89 17.17
CA SER A 433 -5.18 -1.78 17.89
C SER A 433 -3.97 -2.40 17.16
N ALA A 434 -4.12 -2.76 15.88
CA ALA A 434 -3.06 -3.37 15.11
C ALA A 434 -2.05 -2.32 14.61
N PRO A 435 -0.75 -2.67 14.50
CA PRO A 435 0.28 -1.82 13.94
C PRO A 435 0.34 -1.98 12.41
N HIS A 436 1.00 -1.06 11.71
CA HIS A 436 1.38 -1.25 10.31
C HIS A 436 2.46 -2.33 10.17
N ILE A 437 3.54 -2.20 10.94
CA ILE A 437 4.63 -3.19 11.04
C ILE A 437 4.45 -3.99 12.32
N VAL A 438 4.27 -5.31 12.18
CA VAL A 438 4.12 -6.22 13.32
C VAL A 438 5.49 -6.54 13.94
N GLY A 439 5.62 -6.34 15.25
CA GLY A 439 6.81 -6.72 16.01
C GLY A 439 6.95 -8.23 16.20
N THR A 440 8.17 -8.65 16.56
CA THR A 440 8.44 -10.05 16.92
C THR A 440 8.06 -10.32 18.38
N PHE A 441 7.70 -11.56 18.68
CA PHE A 441 7.47 -12.00 20.06
C PHE A 441 8.72 -12.76 20.59
N PRO A 442 9.17 -12.52 21.84
CA PRO A 442 8.69 -11.53 22.81
C PRO A 442 8.84 -10.08 22.34
N PRO A 443 7.99 -9.14 22.87
CA PRO A 443 8.06 -7.73 22.51
C PRO A 443 9.45 -7.16 22.72
N ALA A 444 9.96 -6.43 21.72
CA ALA A 444 11.26 -5.80 21.71
C ALA A 444 11.24 -4.49 20.91
N PRO A 445 12.21 -3.58 21.09
CA PRO A 445 12.36 -2.41 20.22
C PRO A 445 12.61 -2.83 18.76
N PHE A 446 12.23 -1.97 17.81
CA PHE A 446 12.57 -2.17 16.40
C PHE A 446 14.07 -2.03 16.15
N GLY A 447 14.64 -2.85 15.26
CA GLY A 447 16.08 -2.88 15.01
C GLY A 447 16.60 -1.82 14.03
N ASP A 448 15.72 -1.10 13.31
CA ASP A 448 16.12 -0.04 12.37
C ASP A 448 16.26 1.30 13.12
N ALA A 449 17.43 1.95 12.98
CA ALA A 449 17.78 3.17 13.71
C ALA A 449 16.80 4.33 13.46
N ASP A 450 16.19 4.41 12.26
CA ASP A 450 15.29 5.51 11.88
C ASP A 450 13.87 5.36 12.43
N PHE A 451 13.50 4.15 12.89
CA PHE A 451 12.15 3.80 13.34
C PHE A 451 12.05 3.38 14.80
N ILE A 452 13.10 3.59 15.62
CA ILE A 452 13.10 3.13 17.02
C ILE A 452 12.01 3.85 17.82
N GLY A 453 11.09 3.05 18.37
CA GLY A 453 10.04 3.51 19.28
C GLY A 453 10.50 3.67 20.72
N ARG A 454 9.76 4.47 21.50
CA ARG A 454 9.95 4.63 22.96
C ARG A 454 9.53 3.38 23.71
N ALA A 455 8.43 2.74 23.29
CA ALA A 455 7.97 1.45 23.79
C ALA A 455 8.39 0.31 22.87
N ASP A 456 8.35 -0.92 23.40
CA ASP A 456 8.49 -2.13 22.60
C ASP A 456 7.44 -2.18 21.49
N MET A 457 7.76 -2.87 20.40
CA MET A 457 6.86 -2.97 19.25
C MET A 457 5.61 -3.79 19.58
N ASN A 458 4.51 -3.36 19.00
CA ASN A 458 3.26 -4.10 19.00
C ASN A 458 3.41 -5.42 18.22
N THR A 459 3.15 -6.54 18.90
CA THR A 459 3.33 -7.91 18.37
C THR A 459 2.03 -8.54 17.87
N LEU A 460 0.95 -7.76 17.71
CA LEU A 460 -0.35 -8.26 17.30
C LEU A 460 -0.34 -8.75 15.84
N VAL A 461 -0.37 -10.06 15.65
CA VAL A 461 -0.37 -10.70 14.33
C VAL A 461 -1.78 -10.76 13.77
N TYR A 462 -2.04 -9.99 12.72
CA TYR A 462 -3.36 -9.91 12.08
C TYR A 462 -3.44 -10.61 10.70
N THR A 463 -2.37 -11.26 10.26
CA THR A 463 -2.34 -12.05 9.01
C THR A 463 -3.50 -13.04 8.87
N PRO A 464 -3.98 -13.75 9.93
CA PRO A 464 -5.17 -14.59 9.85
C PRO A 464 -6.44 -13.87 9.37
N VAL A 465 -6.62 -12.61 9.76
CA VAL A 465 -7.75 -11.79 9.26
C VAL A 465 -7.61 -11.53 7.78
N ILE A 466 -6.39 -11.23 7.29
CA ILE A 466 -6.15 -10.99 5.86
C ILE A 466 -6.48 -12.23 5.03
N ARG A 467 -6.14 -13.43 5.52
CA ARG A 467 -6.49 -14.71 4.86
C ARG A 467 -8.01 -14.92 4.80
N ALA A 468 -8.72 -14.65 5.89
CA ALA A 468 -10.18 -14.75 5.92
C ALA A 468 -10.84 -13.73 4.96
N LEU A 469 -10.37 -12.49 4.94
CA LEU A 469 -10.87 -11.45 4.03
C LEU A 469 -10.58 -11.78 2.56
N PHE A 470 -9.40 -12.32 2.24
CA PHE A 470 -9.12 -12.79 0.87
C PHE A 470 -10.12 -13.88 0.44
N ARG A 471 -10.38 -14.86 1.30
CA ARG A 471 -11.36 -15.92 1.02
C ARG A 471 -12.78 -15.37 0.86
N ALA A 472 -13.14 -14.33 1.64
CA ALA A 472 -14.41 -13.64 1.50
C ALA A 472 -14.49 -12.87 0.16
N MET A 473 -13.40 -12.21 -0.26
CA MET A 473 -13.31 -11.53 -1.57
C MET A 473 -13.47 -12.53 -2.71
N ASP A 474 -12.75 -13.66 -2.67
CA ASP A 474 -12.82 -14.69 -3.69
C ASP A 474 -14.25 -15.20 -3.88
N ARG A 475 -14.94 -15.53 -2.79
CA ARG A 475 -16.35 -15.97 -2.83
C ARG A 475 -17.29 -14.87 -3.34
N TRP A 476 -17.04 -13.63 -2.96
CA TRP A 476 -17.88 -12.51 -3.41
C TRP A 476 -17.72 -12.25 -4.90
N VAL A 477 -16.51 -12.35 -5.43
CA VAL A 477 -16.21 -12.18 -6.86
C VAL A 477 -16.68 -13.35 -7.70
N ALA A 478 -16.38 -14.58 -7.28
CA ALA A 478 -16.61 -15.76 -8.11
C ALA A 478 -17.98 -16.41 -7.94
N ASP A 479 -18.51 -16.39 -6.72
CA ASP A 479 -19.76 -17.11 -6.37
C ASP A 479 -20.91 -16.14 -6.07
N GLY A 480 -20.66 -14.81 -6.05
CA GLY A 480 -21.67 -13.80 -5.70
C GLY A 480 -22.07 -13.80 -4.21
N ILE A 481 -21.35 -14.56 -3.36
CA ILE A 481 -21.61 -14.63 -1.92
C ILE A 481 -21.02 -13.39 -1.27
N GLU A 482 -21.88 -12.52 -0.74
CA GLU A 482 -21.43 -11.26 -0.15
C GLU A 482 -20.41 -11.47 0.99
N ALA A 483 -19.39 -10.62 0.99
CA ALA A 483 -18.43 -10.56 2.07
C ALA A 483 -19.10 -10.08 3.39
N PRO A 484 -18.50 -10.39 4.55
CA PRO A 484 -18.96 -9.86 5.82
C PRO A 484 -19.19 -8.34 5.76
N PRO A 485 -20.16 -7.79 6.51
CA PRO A 485 -20.40 -6.35 6.52
C PRO A 485 -19.17 -5.58 7.00
N SER A 486 -19.05 -4.34 6.54
CA SER A 486 -17.99 -3.42 6.99
C SER A 486 -17.94 -3.31 8.51
N ARG A 487 -16.71 -3.23 9.06
CA ARG A 487 -16.49 -3.11 10.50
C ARG A 487 -15.39 -2.10 10.77
N TYR A 488 -15.75 -0.88 11.15
CA TYR A 488 -14.85 0.24 11.38
C TYR A 488 -15.46 1.23 12.38
N PRO A 489 -14.66 2.14 12.99
CA PRO A 489 -15.18 3.11 13.95
C PRO A 489 -16.02 4.19 13.26
N LEU A 490 -17.07 4.67 13.96
CA LEU A 490 -18.02 5.66 13.45
C LEU A 490 -18.10 6.88 14.38
N LEU A 491 -18.34 8.06 13.79
CA LEU A 491 -18.66 9.28 14.53
C LEU A 491 -20.03 9.16 15.20
N ALA A 492 -20.99 8.53 14.50
CA ALA A 492 -22.37 8.42 14.92
C ALA A 492 -22.57 7.65 16.23
N ASP A 493 -21.71 6.67 16.53
CA ASP A 493 -21.78 5.86 17.77
C ASP A 493 -20.68 6.21 18.79
N GLY A 494 -19.85 7.23 18.49
CA GLY A 494 -18.76 7.70 19.33
C GLY A 494 -17.55 6.75 19.42
N THR A 495 -17.45 5.76 18.51
CA THR A 495 -16.27 4.90 18.39
C THR A 495 -15.17 5.51 17.53
N LEU A 496 -15.48 6.53 16.71
CA LEU A 496 -14.55 7.44 16.07
C LEU A 496 -14.66 8.82 16.70
N THR A 497 -13.54 9.46 17.07
CA THR A 497 -13.60 10.69 17.85
C THR A 497 -12.37 11.59 17.66
N ALA A 498 -12.38 12.77 18.25
CA ALA A 498 -11.17 13.58 18.39
C ALA A 498 -10.20 12.94 19.41
N VAL A 499 -8.91 13.15 19.23
CA VAL A 499 -7.87 12.51 20.06
C VAL A 499 -8.07 12.77 21.55
N ASP A 500 -8.45 14.00 21.93
CA ASP A 500 -8.70 14.41 23.34
C ASP A 500 -9.91 13.72 23.98
N LYS A 501 -10.78 13.10 23.16
CA LYS A 501 -11.99 12.39 23.59
C LYS A 501 -11.89 10.87 23.40
N SER A 502 -10.70 10.35 23.05
CA SER A 502 -10.53 8.92 22.75
C SER A 502 -10.70 7.97 23.93
N GLY A 503 -10.72 8.48 25.17
CA GLY A 503 -10.86 7.66 26.38
C GLY A 503 -9.56 7.01 26.85
N TRP A 504 -8.40 7.51 26.41
CA TRP A 504 -7.09 6.96 26.79
C TRP A 504 -6.91 6.90 28.32
N PRO A 505 -6.62 5.72 28.90
CA PRO A 505 -6.41 5.60 30.35
C PRO A 505 -5.08 6.23 30.77
N ALA A 506 -4.95 6.55 32.05
CA ALA A 506 -3.68 6.98 32.62
C ALA A 506 -2.71 5.80 32.68
N ILE A 507 -1.73 5.78 31.79
CA ILE A 507 -0.67 4.78 31.72
C ILE A 507 0.64 5.44 32.15
N PRO A 508 1.34 4.96 33.21
CA PRO A 508 2.58 5.56 33.69
C PRO A 508 3.64 5.64 32.59
N GLY A 509 4.19 6.83 32.40
CA GLY A 509 5.27 7.08 31.43
C GLY A 509 4.86 7.06 29.94
N PHE A 510 3.58 6.85 29.62
CA PHE A 510 3.10 6.77 28.24
C PHE A 510 1.83 7.58 28.01
N ALA A 511 2.00 8.83 27.62
CA ALA A 511 0.89 9.72 27.30
C ALA A 511 0.30 9.42 25.91
N ARG A 512 -0.96 9.79 25.72
CA ARG A 512 -1.61 9.79 24.41
C ARG A 512 -0.98 10.85 23.49
N PRO A 513 -0.90 10.62 22.16
CA PRO A 513 -0.54 11.66 21.19
C PRO A 513 -1.51 12.85 21.25
N GLN A 514 -1.01 14.05 20.96
CA GLN A 514 -1.85 15.24 20.92
C GLN A 514 -2.71 15.31 19.64
N SER A 515 -2.21 14.76 18.56
CA SER A 515 -2.91 14.67 17.27
C SER A 515 -2.41 13.48 16.46
N PRO A 516 -3.23 12.92 15.56
CA PRO A 516 -2.71 12.07 14.49
C PRO A 516 -1.87 12.93 13.53
N MET A 517 -1.23 12.29 12.55
CA MET A 517 -0.61 12.99 11.43
C MET A 517 -1.62 13.94 10.79
N THR A 518 -1.19 15.18 10.60
CA THR A 518 -2.01 16.20 9.94
C THR A 518 -1.75 16.16 8.45
N THR A 519 -2.81 15.91 7.68
CA THR A 519 -2.81 15.93 6.22
C THR A 519 -3.27 17.28 5.73
N TYR A 520 -2.53 17.87 4.79
CA TYR A 520 -2.77 19.22 4.28
C TYR A 520 -3.20 19.21 2.82
N ARG A 521 -3.94 20.24 2.42
CA ARG A 521 -4.08 20.59 1.00
C ARG A 521 -2.75 21.15 0.54
N LEU A 522 -2.10 20.46 -0.39
CA LEU A 522 -0.76 20.85 -0.88
C LEU A 522 -0.88 21.54 -2.23
N ASP A 523 -0.13 22.64 -2.38
CA ASP A 523 -0.03 23.42 -3.61
C ASP A 523 1.32 23.14 -4.29
N PHE A 524 1.30 22.33 -5.33
CA PHE A 524 2.46 21.97 -6.16
C PHE A 524 2.67 22.93 -7.34
N GLY A 525 1.88 24.02 -7.42
CA GLY A 525 1.95 25.01 -8.49
C GLY A 525 0.87 24.87 -9.57
N PRO A 526 0.80 25.86 -10.51
CA PRO A 526 -0.29 25.98 -11.46
C PRO A 526 -0.41 24.85 -12.48
N ASP A 527 0.65 24.10 -12.74
CA ASP A 527 0.66 23.00 -13.70
C ASP A 527 0.38 21.62 -13.05
N TRP A 528 0.03 21.59 -11.76
CA TRP A 528 -0.25 20.34 -11.05
C TRP A 528 -1.40 19.53 -11.68
N SER A 529 -2.43 20.19 -12.21
CA SER A 529 -3.51 19.51 -12.93
C SER A 529 -3.07 18.75 -14.19
N LYS A 530 -1.87 19.06 -14.71
CA LYS A 530 -1.21 18.35 -15.80
C LYS A 530 -0.19 17.31 -15.30
N GLY A 531 -0.11 17.09 -13.99
CA GLY A 531 0.90 16.24 -13.37
C GLY A 531 2.31 16.84 -13.36
N ILE A 532 2.45 18.16 -13.37
CA ILE A 532 3.76 18.85 -13.37
C ILE A 532 3.92 19.65 -12.09
N VAL A 533 4.93 19.30 -11.30
CA VAL A 533 5.33 20.04 -10.10
C VAL A 533 6.20 21.23 -10.49
N THR A 534 5.77 22.43 -10.12
CA THR A 534 6.52 23.69 -10.36
C THR A 534 6.90 24.42 -9.07
N LYS A 535 6.44 23.90 -7.92
CA LYS A 535 6.69 24.47 -6.60
C LYS A 535 7.18 23.39 -5.62
N GLU A 536 8.46 23.50 -5.22
CA GLU A 536 9.10 22.63 -4.22
C GLU A 536 9.87 23.42 -3.17
N PRO A 537 9.67 23.20 -1.87
CA PRO A 537 8.58 22.42 -1.28
C PRO A 537 7.20 22.97 -1.65
N PRO A 538 6.13 22.14 -1.62
CA PRO A 538 4.78 22.62 -1.94
C PRO A 538 4.29 23.66 -0.93
N GLY A 539 3.34 24.50 -1.36
CA GLY A 539 2.60 25.34 -0.44
C GLY A 539 1.71 24.51 0.48
N ILE A 540 1.65 24.87 1.76
CA ILE A 540 0.82 24.20 2.74
C ILE A 540 -0.47 24.99 2.91
N GLY A 541 -1.59 24.40 2.50
CA GLY A 541 -2.94 24.95 2.67
C GLY A 541 -3.61 24.47 3.95
N LYS A 542 -4.93 24.60 4.02
CA LYS A 542 -5.74 24.20 5.17
C LYS A 542 -5.68 22.69 5.38
N ALA A 543 -5.53 22.25 6.62
CA ALA A 543 -5.55 20.84 6.99
C ALA A 543 -6.91 20.20 6.76
N PHE A 544 -6.90 18.90 6.43
CA PHE A 544 -8.04 18.02 6.59
C PHE A 544 -8.18 17.61 8.05
N VAL A 545 -9.38 17.21 8.48
CA VAL A 545 -9.63 16.89 9.89
C VAL A 545 -9.60 15.38 10.11
N GLY A 546 -8.47 14.88 10.61
CA GLY A 546 -8.32 13.48 11.03
C GLY A 546 -9.06 13.18 12.34
N ARG A 547 -9.55 11.96 12.48
CA ARG A 547 -10.16 11.39 13.69
C ARG A 547 -9.45 10.09 14.05
N VAL A 548 -9.61 9.64 15.30
CA VAL A 548 -8.98 8.43 15.81
C VAL A 548 -10.01 7.51 16.46
N PRO A 549 -9.75 6.20 16.52
CA PRO A 549 -10.60 5.28 17.26
C PRO A 549 -10.65 5.62 18.76
N ALA A 550 -11.83 5.42 19.36
CA ALA A 550 -11.99 5.46 20.81
C ALA A 550 -11.53 4.13 21.43
N VAL A 551 -10.91 4.20 22.62
CA VAL A 551 -10.36 3.04 23.31
C VAL A 551 -11.19 2.62 24.52
N ASP A 552 -11.00 1.39 24.98
CA ASP A 552 -11.59 0.82 26.18
C ASP A 552 -10.74 1.11 27.44
N GLU A 553 -11.15 0.58 28.58
CA GLU A 553 -10.44 0.72 29.89
C GLU A 553 -9.02 0.12 29.89
N ALA A 554 -8.72 -0.80 28.96
CA ALA A 554 -7.38 -1.35 28.79
C ALA A 554 -6.53 -0.54 27.79
N GLY A 555 -7.09 0.52 27.19
CA GLY A 555 -6.45 1.35 26.19
C GLY A 555 -6.43 0.72 24.79
N ASN A 556 -7.23 -0.31 24.52
CA ASN A 556 -7.37 -0.95 23.22
C ASN A 556 -8.61 -0.42 22.48
N ASP A 557 -8.59 -0.42 21.16
CA ASP A 557 -9.68 0.09 20.33
C ASP A 557 -11.00 -0.64 20.59
N ARG A 558 -12.08 0.13 20.68
CA ARG A 558 -13.43 -0.38 20.97
C ARG A 558 -14.13 -0.94 19.74
N ALA A 559 -13.88 -0.36 18.58
CA ALA A 559 -14.50 -0.73 17.31
C ALA A 559 -13.60 -1.64 16.47
N GLY A 560 -14.12 -2.09 15.33
CA GLY A 560 -13.38 -2.88 14.35
C GLY A 560 -13.35 -4.38 14.63
N ILE A 561 -12.46 -5.07 13.93
CA ILE A 561 -12.19 -6.50 14.13
C ILE A 561 -11.22 -6.61 15.31
N ARG A 562 -11.76 -6.95 16.46
CA ARG A 562 -10.97 -7.11 17.69
C ARG A 562 -10.47 -8.56 17.78
N LEU A 563 -9.19 -8.75 17.45
CA LEU A 563 -8.53 -10.04 17.60
C LEU A 563 -8.65 -10.57 19.05
N PRO A 564 -8.51 -11.88 19.28
CA PRO A 564 -8.64 -12.45 20.64
C PRO A 564 -7.74 -11.76 21.66
N GLU A 565 -6.52 -11.37 21.30
CA GLU A 565 -5.56 -10.66 22.15
C GLU A 565 -5.99 -9.22 22.49
N ILE A 566 -6.89 -8.63 21.70
CA ILE A 566 -7.49 -7.31 21.97
C ILE A 566 -8.78 -7.44 22.75
N ALA A 567 -9.58 -8.46 22.50
CA ALA A 567 -10.81 -8.72 23.24
C ALA A 567 -10.53 -9.22 24.67
N VAL A 568 -9.40 -9.93 24.87
CA VAL A 568 -8.94 -10.53 26.13
C VAL A 568 -7.48 -10.10 26.39
N PRO A 569 -7.26 -8.82 26.80
CA PRO A 569 -5.94 -8.21 26.74
C PRO A 569 -5.01 -8.59 27.90
N LEU A 570 -3.73 -8.80 27.58
CA LEU A 570 -2.61 -8.81 28.53
C LEU A 570 -1.77 -7.52 28.45
N ALA A 571 -2.07 -6.66 27.47
CA ALA A 571 -1.41 -5.39 27.22
C ALA A 571 -2.35 -4.38 26.56
N THR A 572 -2.01 -3.12 26.59
CA THR A 572 -2.48 -2.16 25.60
C THR A 572 -1.64 -2.30 24.35
N HIS A 573 -2.30 -2.45 23.21
CA HIS A 573 -1.70 -2.43 21.90
C HIS A 573 -2.11 -1.14 21.18
N THR A 574 -1.19 -0.47 20.52
CA THR A 574 -1.50 0.70 19.70
C THR A 574 -0.94 0.57 18.29
N GLY A 575 -1.52 1.25 17.33
CA GLY A 575 -0.95 1.40 15.99
C GLY A 575 0.11 2.51 15.91
N TRP A 576 0.44 3.16 17.01
CA TRP A 576 1.37 4.27 17.09
C TRP A 576 2.39 4.10 18.21
N ASN A 577 3.56 4.77 18.07
CA ASN A 577 4.63 4.81 19.06
C ASN A 577 5.30 6.18 18.99
N TYR A 578 5.87 6.65 20.08
CA TYR A 578 6.73 7.83 20.05
C TYR A 578 8.13 7.48 19.57
N ARG A 579 8.80 8.45 18.96
CA ARG A 579 10.23 8.33 18.65
C ARG A 579 11.04 8.23 19.94
N LYS A 580 12.02 7.32 19.95
CA LYS A 580 12.96 7.22 21.05
C LYS A 580 13.82 8.50 21.09
N PRO A 581 14.14 9.07 22.26
CA PRO A 581 14.95 10.29 22.35
C PRO A 581 16.30 10.21 21.60
N SER A 582 16.89 9.02 21.50
CA SER A 582 18.17 8.82 20.82
C SER A 582 18.16 9.10 19.32
N ILE A 583 16.97 9.08 18.67
CA ILE A 583 16.82 9.38 17.24
C ILE A 583 16.26 10.78 16.98
N GLY A 584 16.23 11.63 17.98
CA GLY A 584 15.71 13.00 17.90
C GLY A 584 14.19 13.09 17.79
N ALA A 585 13.65 14.30 17.95
CA ALA A 585 12.22 14.61 17.90
C ALA A 585 11.34 13.68 18.78
N PRO A 586 11.61 13.55 20.10
CA PRO A 586 11.00 12.52 20.97
C PRO A 586 9.49 12.74 21.21
N ASP A 587 8.96 13.93 20.90
CA ASP A 587 7.53 14.26 21.02
C ASP A 587 6.74 13.93 19.75
N ARG A 588 7.41 13.39 18.74
CA ARG A 588 6.81 12.98 17.47
C ARG A 588 6.55 11.47 17.44
N LEU A 589 5.57 11.07 16.65
CA LEU A 589 5.32 9.66 16.43
C LEU A 589 6.41 9.04 15.55
N ALA A 590 6.81 7.83 15.91
CA ALA A 590 7.61 6.98 15.04
C ALA A 590 6.69 6.41 13.96
N SER A 591 7.11 6.52 12.70
CA SER A 591 6.29 6.08 11.58
C SER A 591 6.11 4.55 11.57
N GLU A 592 4.90 4.10 11.25
CA GLU A 592 4.56 2.70 10.93
C GLU A 592 4.67 1.69 12.09
N ILE A 593 5.25 2.02 13.22
CA ILE A 593 5.37 1.12 14.37
C ILE A 593 4.36 1.44 15.46
N GLY A 594 3.79 0.38 16.05
CA GLY A 594 2.89 0.46 17.19
C GLY A 594 3.61 0.18 18.52
N SER A 595 2.90 0.35 19.64
CA SER A 595 3.41 0.10 20.99
C SER A 595 2.79 -1.15 21.60
N TYR A 596 3.59 -1.85 22.38
CA TYR A 596 3.18 -2.89 23.32
C TYR A 596 3.40 -2.37 24.75
N LEU A 597 2.31 -2.18 25.52
CA LEU A 597 2.35 -1.64 26.86
C LEU A 597 1.73 -2.69 27.83
N PRO A 598 2.54 -3.51 28.52
CA PRO A 598 2.02 -4.59 29.35
C PRO A 598 1.09 -4.08 30.45
N LEU A 599 0.05 -4.85 30.80
CA LEU A 599 -0.76 -4.59 31.99
C LEU A 599 0.04 -4.89 33.26
N PRO A 600 -0.26 -4.23 34.40
CA PRO A 600 0.30 -4.61 35.68
C PRO A 600 -0.01 -6.08 35.98
N LEU A 601 0.91 -6.79 36.66
CA LEU A 601 0.69 -8.20 36.99
C LEU A 601 -0.39 -8.35 38.08
N THR A 602 -0.29 -7.57 39.16
CA THR A 602 -1.18 -7.62 40.31
C THR A 602 -1.84 -6.26 40.59
N GLU A 603 -2.91 -6.27 41.40
CA GLU A 603 -3.53 -5.04 41.92
C GLU A 603 -2.53 -4.18 42.72
N ALA A 604 -1.62 -4.80 43.44
CA ALA A 604 -0.58 -4.11 44.21
C ALA A 604 0.39 -3.38 43.28
N ASP A 605 0.83 -4.00 42.20
CA ASP A 605 1.69 -3.37 41.19
C ASP A 605 0.98 -2.21 40.51
N ARG A 606 -0.31 -2.39 40.18
CA ARG A 606 -1.15 -1.36 39.60
C ARG A 606 -1.24 -0.12 40.48
N LYS A 607 -1.56 -0.33 41.77
CA LYS A 607 -1.67 0.76 42.77
C LYS A 607 -0.32 1.46 42.97
N LYS A 608 0.77 0.69 43.05
CA LYS A 608 2.13 1.21 43.24
C LYS A 608 2.59 2.08 42.06
N SER A 609 2.28 1.69 40.84
CA SER A 609 2.65 2.43 39.63
C SER A 609 1.70 3.59 39.32
N GLY A 610 0.48 3.62 39.88
CA GLY A 610 -0.59 4.55 39.50
C GLY A 610 -1.22 4.25 38.14
N ASP A 611 -1.13 3.00 37.66
CA ASP A 611 -1.75 2.57 36.39
C ASP A 611 -3.27 2.47 36.56
N ALA A 612 -4.02 3.10 35.66
CA ALA A 612 -5.49 3.07 35.72
C ALA A 612 -6.09 1.75 35.21
N ARG A 613 -5.30 0.96 34.44
CA ARG A 613 -5.76 -0.28 33.82
C ARG A 613 -5.78 -1.42 34.85
N ARG A 614 -6.84 -2.25 34.81
CA ARG A 614 -6.90 -3.47 35.66
C ARG A 614 -5.75 -4.41 35.33
N SER A 615 -5.13 -4.96 36.39
CA SER A 615 -4.02 -5.92 36.29
C SER A 615 -4.45 -7.26 35.70
N ILE A 616 -3.49 -8.09 35.30
CA ILE A 616 -3.72 -9.45 34.77
C ILE A 616 -4.47 -10.29 35.82
N ALA A 617 -4.04 -10.28 37.08
CA ALA A 617 -4.67 -11.04 38.17
C ALA A 617 -6.09 -10.56 38.50
N GLU A 618 -6.43 -9.27 38.29
CA GLU A 618 -7.80 -8.77 38.45
C GLU A 618 -8.72 -9.17 37.28
N ARG A 619 -8.14 -9.59 36.12
CA ARG A 619 -8.89 -9.94 34.91
C ARG A 619 -9.10 -11.45 34.77
N TYR A 620 -8.10 -12.24 35.11
CA TYR A 620 -8.06 -13.66 34.86
C TYR A 620 -7.66 -14.43 36.11
N ALA A 621 -8.50 -15.39 36.51
CA ALA A 621 -8.23 -16.20 37.69
C ALA A 621 -7.09 -17.21 37.45
N THR A 622 -7.03 -17.81 36.27
CA THR A 622 -6.02 -18.80 35.85
C THR A 622 -5.70 -18.71 34.37
N LEU A 623 -4.68 -19.45 33.94
CA LEU A 623 -4.37 -19.62 32.51
C LEU A 623 -5.57 -20.23 31.74
N GLU A 624 -6.27 -21.20 32.34
CA GLU A 624 -7.42 -21.88 31.72
C GLU A 624 -8.58 -20.91 31.51
N ASP A 625 -8.87 -20.01 32.49
CA ASP A 625 -9.87 -18.94 32.34
C ASP A 625 -9.50 -18.01 31.17
N TYR A 626 -8.24 -17.59 31.12
CA TYR A 626 -7.73 -16.75 30.01
C TYR A 626 -7.88 -17.46 28.64
N ILE A 627 -7.40 -18.70 28.51
CA ILE A 627 -7.47 -19.48 27.27
C ILE A 627 -8.92 -19.77 26.86
N GLY A 628 -9.80 -20.02 27.82
CA GLY A 628 -11.24 -20.20 27.55
C GLY A 628 -11.86 -18.96 26.89
N ARG A 629 -11.53 -17.76 27.39
CA ARG A 629 -11.98 -16.48 26.79
C ARG A 629 -11.37 -16.20 25.45
N ILE A 630 -10.07 -16.47 25.25
CA ILE A 630 -9.38 -16.38 23.94
C ILE A 630 -10.06 -17.28 22.91
N SER A 631 -10.34 -18.55 23.30
CA SER A 631 -10.99 -19.52 22.42
C SER A 631 -12.39 -19.06 21.99
N LEU A 632 -13.18 -18.52 22.94
CA LEU A 632 -14.50 -17.98 22.64
C LEU A 632 -14.43 -16.78 21.67
N ALA A 633 -13.48 -15.87 21.87
CA ALA A 633 -13.27 -14.72 20.99
C ALA A 633 -12.87 -15.18 19.59
N ALA A 634 -11.96 -16.16 19.47
CA ALA A 634 -11.53 -16.71 18.18
C ALA A 634 -12.70 -17.39 17.42
N VAL A 635 -13.48 -18.25 18.08
CA VAL A 635 -14.65 -18.92 17.50
C VAL A 635 -15.72 -17.91 17.06
N THR A 636 -15.89 -16.81 17.82
CA THR A 636 -16.81 -15.73 17.45
C THR A 636 -16.38 -15.09 16.12
N LEU A 637 -15.10 -14.76 15.96
CA LEU A 637 -14.58 -14.19 14.70
C LEU A 637 -14.66 -15.18 13.53
N VAL A 638 -14.52 -16.49 13.76
CA VAL A 638 -14.75 -17.52 12.74
C VAL A 638 -16.21 -17.49 12.25
N ARG A 639 -17.16 -17.47 13.18
CA ARG A 639 -18.60 -17.38 12.84
C ARG A 639 -18.96 -16.10 12.09
N GLU A 640 -18.27 -15.01 12.35
CA GLU A 640 -18.46 -13.72 11.72
C GLU A 640 -17.72 -13.60 10.37
N GLY A 641 -16.88 -14.59 10.01
CA GLY A 641 -16.13 -14.64 8.76
C GLY A 641 -14.82 -13.83 8.77
N PHE A 642 -14.29 -13.47 9.93
CA PHE A 642 -13.05 -12.69 10.09
C PHE A 642 -11.83 -13.53 10.51
N LEU A 643 -12.03 -14.82 10.79
CA LEU A 643 -10.95 -15.80 10.95
C LEU A 643 -11.31 -17.09 10.22
N LEU A 644 -10.30 -17.84 9.82
CA LEU A 644 -10.46 -19.20 9.30
C LEU A 644 -10.36 -20.22 10.46
N PRO A 645 -11.14 -21.31 10.45
CA PRO A 645 -11.05 -22.35 11.48
C PRO A 645 -9.63 -22.92 11.64
N GLU A 646 -8.91 -23.04 10.55
CA GLU A 646 -7.54 -23.57 10.50
C GLU A 646 -6.51 -22.68 11.22
N ASP A 647 -6.80 -21.39 11.42
CA ASP A 647 -5.92 -20.45 12.13
C ASP A 647 -6.09 -20.46 13.67
N VAL A 648 -7.23 -20.97 14.18
CA VAL A 648 -7.57 -20.92 15.60
C VAL A 648 -6.54 -21.62 16.50
N PRO A 649 -6.04 -22.83 16.19
CA PRO A 649 -5.03 -23.49 17.03
C PRO A 649 -3.77 -22.65 17.24
N ALA A 650 -3.24 -22.02 16.18
CA ALA A 650 -2.04 -21.19 16.25
C ALA A 650 -2.27 -19.91 17.09
N ILE A 651 -3.48 -19.34 17.05
CA ILE A 651 -3.86 -18.19 17.88
C ILE A 651 -3.88 -18.59 19.37
N ILE A 652 -4.44 -19.75 19.72
CA ILE A 652 -4.50 -20.25 21.10
C ILE A 652 -3.10 -20.50 21.64
N GLU A 653 -2.23 -21.18 20.89
CA GLU A 653 -0.86 -21.47 21.29
C GLU A 653 -0.05 -20.17 21.51
N ARG A 654 -0.21 -19.18 20.62
CA ARG A 654 0.43 -17.86 20.76
C ARG A 654 -0.08 -17.13 22.02
N ALA A 655 -1.38 -17.17 22.28
CA ALA A 655 -1.99 -16.56 23.48
C ALA A 655 -1.49 -17.22 24.77
N LYS A 656 -1.35 -18.56 24.78
CA LYS A 656 -0.78 -19.31 25.90
C LYS A 656 0.67 -18.88 26.18
N ALA A 657 1.51 -18.87 25.14
CA ALA A 657 2.90 -18.42 25.27
C ALA A 657 3.00 -16.97 25.77
N HIS A 658 2.08 -16.10 25.30
CA HIS A 658 2.01 -14.72 25.75
C HIS A 658 1.62 -14.59 27.24
N TYR A 659 0.62 -15.32 27.71
CA TYR A 659 0.23 -15.34 29.12
C TYR A 659 1.37 -15.82 30.02
N GLU A 660 1.99 -16.95 29.65
CA GLU A 660 3.13 -17.49 30.39
C GLU A 660 4.31 -16.51 30.46
N TRP A 661 4.59 -15.81 29.36
CA TRP A 661 5.63 -14.79 29.34
C TRP A 661 5.27 -13.57 30.19
N ALA A 662 4.04 -13.06 30.09
CA ALA A 662 3.58 -11.87 30.80
C ALA A 662 3.48 -12.09 32.32
N THR A 663 3.24 -13.34 32.76
CA THR A 663 3.10 -13.69 34.20
C THR A 663 4.39 -14.17 34.88
N ARG A 664 5.47 -14.43 34.10
CA ARG A 664 6.79 -14.79 34.65
C ARG A 664 7.61 -13.59 35.13
N LYS A 665 7.21 -12.38 34.78
CA LYS A 665 7.88 -11.14 35.20
C LYS A 665 7.31 -10.63 36.51
#